data_3daa05c9d99f2ee86763227563f35dd0
#
_entry.id   3daa05c9d99f2ee86763227563f35dd0
#
_cell.length_a   1.000
_cell.length_b   1.000
_cell.length_c   1.000
_cell.angle_alpha   90.00
_cell.angle_beta   90.00
_cell.angle_gamma   90.00
#
_symmetry.space_group_name_H-M   'P 1'
#
loop_
_entity.id
_entity.type
_entity.pdbx_description
1 polymer ?
#
loop_
_entity_poly.entity_id
_entity_poly.type
_entity_poly.pdbx_seq_one_letter_code
_entity_poly.pdbx_strand_id
1 'polypeptide(L)'
;MTPPAAALAHGEAGADPVTTVLVVPGMHCAGCMAKVERSLHAVAGVSEARVNLTARQVRVAHDPAVTMPQLMDALTSVGFASQPRGDTAAEAPSAVKPLLAPVAVAGFACMNVMLLSVSIWSGAEGATKALFHWLSAGIGVPAIIYSGMPFFKSAWGALRRGTTNMDVPISIGVTLATGLSLYETATHGADAWFDGTLMLLLFLLAGRALDAAMRDRARAGVDALLRQAAPGAMVLAPGGGLDWLAAQDIVPGMTMRVAAGERLAADGEIVTGASRFDQSLLTGESAPVPAATGDAVLAGTLNLDGPVDVRVTAAGQGTTLAEIARLMEASGQVRSAYVRIADRASRLYAPAVHSLAALTFAGWMIAGAGWHQSLVYAIAVLIITCPCALGLAVPVAQVVACGALMKRGVMVKDGSALERMATIDRALLDKTGTLTMGRPLPDPAVLDALTPDAASVALGLASHSRHPLSRALVEALAARGVKPAALESVEEESGQGLRAMWQGRAVALQRPEAASGIATALSIAGQPAWLIPFADRLRPDAEAALRKLEKLGVKASILSGDNPAAVAEAARQTGLEGQAAASPADKQAAIAALQAQGHKVLMAGDGLNDGPALSAANASIAPGTASDVGRQAADLVFLGDSLDALPRALTAARRTMRVVKENFVLAIGYNVLAVPLAMAGFVTPLIAAVAMSTSSLIVIANSLRLVRASA
;
A
#
# COMPACT_ATOMS: atom_id res chain seq x y z
N MET A 1 -61.85 -7.03 17.71
CA MET A 1 -61.21 -5.74 17.33
C MET A 1 -59.74 -6.02 17.00
N THR A 2 -59.46 -6.17 15.74
CA THR A 2 -58.12 -6.42 15.15
C THR A 2 -57.50 -5.05 14.81
N PRO A 3 -56.25 -4.76 15.15
CA PRO A 3 -55.59 -3.52 14.68
C PRO A 3 -55.17 -3.65 13.22
N PRO A 4 -55.13 -2.54 12.46
CA PRO A 4 -54.87 -2.55 11.04
C PRO A 4 -53.36 -2.72 10.75
N ALA A 5 -53.10 -3.46 9.68
CA ALA A 5 -51.78 -3.67 9.10
C ALA A 5 -51.15 -2.33 8.64
N ALA A 6 -49.97 -2.02 9.17
CA ALA A 6 -49.15 -0.92 8.69
C ALA A 6 -48.56 -1.31 7.33
N ALA A 7 -48.90 -0.54 6.31
CA ALA A 7 -48.30 -0.63 4.98
C ALA A 7 -46.82 -0.29 5.08
N LEU A 8 -45.95 -1.24 4.69
CA LEU A 8 -44.52 -1.01 4.41
C LEU A 8 -44.45 -0.13 3.16
N ALA A 9 -44.12 1.13 3.34
CA ALA A 9 -43.71 2.01 2.27
C ALA A 9 -42.39 1.45 1.70
N HIS A 10 -42.41 1.02 0.45
CA HIS A 10 -41.21 0.77 -0.34
C HIS A 10 -40.50 2.10 -0.50
N GLY A 11 -39.42 2.31 0.24
CA GLY A 11 -38.48 3.39 0.01
C GLY A 11 -37.84 3.19 -1.37
N GLU A 12 -37.81 4.27 -2.12
CA GLU A 12 -37.17 4.38 -3.42
C GLU A 12 -35.75 3.82 -3.38
N ALA A 13 -35.42 2.96 -4.34
CA ALA A 13 -34.08 2.44 -4.52
C ALA A 13 -33.11 3.61 -4.73
N GLY A 14 -32.30 3.91 -3.72
CA GLY A 14 -31.24 4.91 -3.80
C GLY A 14 -30.27 4.52 -4.91
N ALA A 15 -29.94 5.47 -5.77
CA ALA A 15 -28.90 5.31 -6.77
C ALA A 15 -27.57 4.93 -6.09
N ASP A 16 -26.77 4.06 -6.72
CA ASP A 16 -25.47 3.65 -6.18
C ASP A 16 -24.59 4.88 -5.87
N PRO A 17 -23.91 4.91 -4.71
CA PRO A 17 -23.13 6.05 -4.29
C PRO A 17 -21.97 6.31 -5.27
N VAL A 18 -21.86 7.54 -5.74
CA VAL A 18 -20.75 7.99 -6.58
C VAL A 18 -19.52 8.21 -5.72
N THR A 19 -18.37 7.72 -6.18
CA THR A 19 -17.08 7.96 -5.50
C THR A 19 -16.29 9.03 -6.21
N THR A 20 -16.00 10.13 -5.53
CA THR A 20 -15.19 11.25 -6.02
C THR A 20 -13.86 11.32 -5.28
N VAL A 21 -12.77 11.61 -6.00
CA VAL A 21 -11.44 11.83 -5.42
C VAL A 21 -11.01 13.28 -5.61
N LEU A 22 -10.73 13.96 -4.49
CA LEU A 22 -10.22 15.33 -4.48
C LEU A 22 -8.76 15.35 -4.02
N VAL A 23 -7.93 16.13 -4.69
CA VAL A 23 -6.55 16.42 -4.27
C VAL A 23 -6.56 17.64 -3.36
N VAL A 24 -5.97 17.51 -2.16
CA VAL A 24 -5.94 18.55 -1.13
C VAL A 24 -4.48 18.80 -0.69
N PRO A 25 -3.73 19.62 -1.42
CA PRO A 25 -2.27 19.79 -1.21
C PRO A 25 -1.89 20.29 0.18
N GLY A 26 -2.80 21.05 0.83
CA GLY A 26 -2.58 21.65 2.15
C GLY A 26 -2.60 20.70 3.35
N MET A 27 -2.85 19.40 3.15
CA MET A 27 -2.88 18.41 4.24
C MET A 27 -1.47 17.94 4.60
N HIS A 28 -1.06 18.18 5.85
CA HIS A 28 0.30 17.84 6.32
C HIS A 28 0.31 17.05 7.63
N CYS A 29 -0.83 16.88 8.32
CA CYS A 29 -0.88 16.26 9.63
C CYS A 29 -2.21 15.55 9.90
N ALA A 30 -2.21 14.67 10.91
CA ALA A 30 -3.38 13.92 11.34
C ALA A 30 -4.57 14.80 11.76
N GLY A 31 -4.30 15.97 12.36
CA GLY A 31 -5.34 16.96 12.69
C GLY A 31 -6.01 17.54 11.43
N CYS A 32 -5.25 17.70 10.34
CA CYS A 32 -5.76 18.12 9.05
C CYS A 32 -6.74 17.08 8.48
N MET A 33 -6.38 15.78 8.55
CA MET A 33 -7.24 14.68 8.09
C MET A 33 -8.60 14.69 8.79
N ALA A 34 -8.59 14.66 10.13
CA ALA A 34 -9.83 14.64 10.91
C ALA A 34 -10.72 15.87 10.66
N LYS A 35 -10.12 16.97 10.24
CA LYS A 35 -10.85 18.20 9.92
C LYS A 35 -11.47 18.13 8.53
N VAL A 36 -10.74 17.62 7.55
CA VAL A 36 -11.20 17.38 6.18
C VAL A 36 -12.32 16.35 6.19
N GLU A 37 -12.15 15.21 6.87
CA GLU A 37 -13.18 14.17 6.98
C GLU A 37 -14.45 14.71 7.62
N ARG A 38 -14.36 15.42 8.76
CA ARG A 38 -15.54 16.00 9.42
C ARG A 38 -16.26 17.05 8.58
N SER A 39 -15.52 17.87 7.85
CA SER A 39 -16.11 18.88 6.97
C SER A 39 -16.90 18.25 5.83
N LEU A 40 -16.40 17.19 5.25
CA LEU A 40 -17.06 16.46 4.17
C LEU A 40 -18.26 15.64 4.69
N HIS A 41 -18.15 15.00 5.84
CA HIS A 41 -19.29 14.33 6.48
C HIS A 41 -20.41 15.27 6.91
N ALA A 42 -20.14 16.57 7.07
CA ALA A 42 -21.16 17.57 7.35
C ALA A 42 -21.98 17.96 6.10
N VAL A 43 -21.54 17.59 4.90
CA VAL A 43 -22.28 17.81 3.64
C VAL A 43 -23.39 16.76 3.56
N ALA A 44 -24.63 17.20 3.43
CA ALA A 44 -25.78 16.31 3.27
C ALA A 44 -25.62 15.44 2.01
N GLY A 45 -25.79 14.14 2.12
CA GLY A 45 -25.61 13.19 1.01
C GLY A 45 -24.21 12.60 0.90
N VAL A 46 -23.27 12.95 1.77
CA VAL A 46 -21.96 12.28 1.86
C VAL A 46 -22.07 11.10 2.83
N SER A 47 -21.88 9.89 2.33
CA SER A 47 -21.92 8.65 3.11
C SER A 47 -20.57 8.31 3.74
N GLU A 48 -19.48 8.57 3.03
CA GLU A 48 -18.14 8.28 3.51
C GLU A 48 -17.13 9.30 2.97
N ALA A 49 -16.22 9.76 3.83
CA ALA A 49 -15.08 10.58 3.43
C ALA A 49 -13.81 10.03 4.08
N ARG A 50 -12.84 9.62 3.25
CA ARG A 50 -11.55 9.07 3.72
C ARG A 50 -10.38 9.83 3.14
N VAL A 51 -9.53 10.32 4.02
CA VAL A 51 -8.33 11.08 3.66
C VAL A 51 -7.13 10.15 3.55
N ASN A 52 -6.43 10.25 2.43
CA ASN A 52 -5.08 9.75 2.24
C ASN A 52 -4.07 10.90 2.43
N LEU A 53 -3.46 10.96 3.61
CA LEU A 53 -2.48 12.01 3.92
C LEU A 53 -1.22 11.89 3.06
N THR A 54 -0.81 10.67 2.74
CA THR A 54 0.36 10.40 1.93
C THR A 54 0.17 10.85 0.49
N ALA A 55 -0.97 10.57 -0.10
CA ALA A 55 -1.33 11.03 -1.45
C ALA A 55 -1.90 12.46 -1.47
N ARG A 56 -2.17 13.06 -0.30
CA ARG A 56 -2.88 14.35 -0.16
C ARG A 56 -4.22 14.35 -0.88
N GLN A 57 -4.93 13.25 -0.80
CA GLN A 57 -6.21 13.04 -1.46
C GLN A 57 -7.28 12.71 -0.43
N VAL A 58 -8.51 13.00 -0.78
CA VAL A 58 -9.69 12.54 -0.04
C VAL A 58 -10.62 11.84 -1.02
N ARG A 59 -11.01 10.63 -0.67
CA ARG A 59 -12.06 9.89 -1.36
C ARG A 59 -13.36 10.15 -0.65
N VAL A 60 -14.38 10.53 -1.41
CA VAL A 60 -15.71 10.87 -0.91
C VAL A 60 -16.72 9.99 -1.63
N ALA A 61 -17.44 9.15 -0.87
CA ALA A 61 -18.62 8.45 -1.37
C ALA A 61 -19.86 9.30 -1.05
N HIS A 62 -20.62 9.66 -2.05
CA HIS A 62 -21.74 10.59 -1.91
C HIS A 62 -22.89 10.27 -2.87
N ASP A 63 -24.06 10.80 -2.57
CA ASP A 63 -25.22 10.77 -3.46
C ASP A 63 -24.91 11.50 -4.78
N PRO A 64 -25.40 11.01 -5.94
CA PRO A 64 -25.27 11.70 -7.22
C PRO A 64 -25.77 13.16 -7.22
N ALA A 65 -26.66 13.52 -6.31
CA ALA A 65 -27.15 14.89 -6.14
C ALA A 65 -26.10 15.86 -5.56
N VAL A 66 -25.06 15.36 -4.89
CA VAL A 66 -23.98 16.19 -4.33
C VAL A 66 -23.00 16.59 -5.44
N THR A 67 -22.88 17.88 -5.68
CA THR A 67 -22.05 18.40 -6.75
C THR A 67 -20.60 18.61 -6.32
N MET A 68 -19.66 18.53 -7.28
CA MET A 68 -18.23 18.79 -7.06
C MET A 68 -17.95 20.14 -6.35
N PRO A 69 -18.57 21.26 -6.76
CA PRO A 69 -18.38 22.55 -6.07
C PRO A 69 -18.75 22.49 -4.59
N GLN A 70 -19.84 21.82 -4.20
CA GLN A 70 -20.24 21.70 -2.79
C GLN A 70 -19.18 20.99 -1.93
N LEU A 71 -18.55 19.94 -2.46
CA LEU A 71 -17.45 19.23 -1.78
C LEU A 71 -16.21 20.13 -1.67
N MET A 72 -15.89 20.89 -2.71
CA MET A 72 -14.76 21.82 -2.71
C MET A 72 -14.98 23.01 -1.77
N ASP A 73 -16.18 23.56 -1.71
CA ASP A 73 -16.56 24.67 -0.82
C ASP A 73 -16.50 24.24 0.64
N ALA A 74 -16.97 23.02 0.95
CA ALA A 74 -16.84 22.44 2.30
C ALA A 74 -15.36 22.36 2.74
N LEU A 75 -14.45 21.99 1.86
CA LEU A 75 -13.02 21.96 2.15
C LEU A 75 -12.41 23.35 2.26
N THR A 76 -12.83 24.28 1.41
CA THR A 76 -12.37 25.67 1.42
C THR A 76 -12.80 26.38 2.71
N SER A 77 -14.03 26.13 3.20
CA SER A 77 -14.55 26.71 4.46
C SER A 77 -13.69 26.35 5.67
N VAL A 78 -13.03 25.20 5.62
CA VAL A 78 -12.10 24.76 6.68
C VAL A 78 -10.64 25.05 6.38
N GLY A 79 -10.37 25.81 5.30
CA GLY A 79 -9.03 26.34 4.97
C GLY A 79 -8.17 25.39 4.15
N PHE A 80 -8.79 24.47 3.40
CA PHE A 80 -8.09 23.56 2.49
C PHE A 80 -8.52 23.81 1.05
N ALA A 81 -7.61 24.32 0.24
CA ALA A 81 -7.80 24.35 -1.22
C ALA A 81 -7.83 22.91 -1.76
N SER A 82 -8.82 22.60 -2.57
CA SER A 82 -8.97 21.28 -3.19
C SER A 82 -9.16 21.40 -4.69
N GLN A 83 -8.77 20.34 -5.41
CA GLN A 83 -8.94 20.24 -6.85
C GLN A 83 -9.48 18.85 -7.18
N PRO A 84 -10.38 18.70 -8.17
CA PRO A 84 -10.76 17.38 -8.66
C PRO A 84 -9.52 16.67 -9.24
N ARG A 85 -9.43 15.38 -9.04
CA ARG A 85 -8.41 14.56 -9.71
C ARG A 85 -8.80 14.47 -11.19
N GLY A 86 -8.11 15.25 -12.05
CA GLY A 86 -8.26 15.13 -13.49
C GLY A 86 -7.64 13.82 -14.00
N ASP A 87 -8.15 13.26 -15.09
CA ASP A 87 -7.67 12.02 -15.73
C ASP A 87 -6.28 12.16 -16.37
N THR A 88 -5.75 13.36 -16.46
CA THR A 88 -4.35 13.58 -16.83
C THR A 88 -3.49 13.35 -15.58
N ALA A 89 -2.55 12.44 -15.67
CA ALA A 89 -1.50 12.17 -14.68
C ALA A 89 -0.58 13.40 -14.51
N ALA A 90 -1.13 14.49 -13.97
CA ALA A 90 -0.33 15.61 -13.48
C ALA A 90 0.52 15.06 -12.32
N GLU A 91 1.83 15.11 -12.47
CA GLU A 91 2.80 14.77 -11.42
C GLU A 91 2.34 15.36 -10.10
N ALA A 92 2.07 14.50 -9.12
CA ALA A 92 1.75 14.96 -7.77
C ALA A 92 2.87 15.92 -7.32
N PRO A 93 2.55 17.15 -6.89
CA PRO A 93 3.57 18.15 -6.61
C PRO A 93 4.54 17.60 -5.56
N SER A 94 5.83 17.56 -5.89
CA SER A 94 6.89 17.09 -4.99
C SER A 94 6.80 17.84 -3.66
N ALA A 95 6.74 17.09 -2.57
CA ALA A 95 6.71 17.67 -1.23
C ALA A 95 8.07 18.31 -0.85
N VAL A 96 9.14 17.96 -1.54
CA VAL A 96 10.50 18.49 -1.32
C VAL A 96 10.70 19.86 -1.97
N LYS A 97 10.19 20.06 -3.21
CA LYS A 97 10.43 21.31 -3.98
C LYS A 97 10.20 22.60 -3.20
N PRO A 98 9.09 22.78 -2.45
CA PRO A 98 8.83 24.02 -1.69
C PRO A 98 9.77 24.23 -0.49
N LEU A 99 10.51 23.19 -0.07
CA LEU A 99 11.45 23.27 1.06
C LEU A 99 12.88 23.59 0.61
N LEU A 100 13.23 23.39 -0.67
CA LEU A 100 14.59 23.56 -1.16
C LEU A 100 15.07 25.01 -1.04
N ALA A 101 14.26 25.97 -1.44
CA ALA A 101 14.64 27.39 -1.33
C ALA A 101 14.81 27.86 0.12
N PRO A 102 13.90 27.56 1.07
CA PRO A 102 14.13 27.84 2.49
C PRO A 102 15.40 27.19 3.06
N VAL A 103 15.70 25.91 2.68
CA VAL A 103 16.94 25.24 3.10
C VAL A 103 18.18 25.95 2.56
N ALA A 104 18.17 26.31 1.27
CA ALA A 104 19.30 26.99 0.62
C ALA A 104 19.57 28.37 1.25
N VAL A 105 18.51 29.15 1.49
CA VAL A 105 18.63 30.48 2.14
C VAL A 105 19.13 30.35 3.58
N ALA A 106 18.60 29.38 4.35
CA ALA A 106 19.07 29.13 5.71
C ALA A 106 20.55 28.71 5.73
N GLY A 107 20.95 27.82 4.81
CA GLY A 107 22.35 27.36 4.70
C GLY A 107 23.31 28.47 4.31
N PHE A 108 22.96 29.26 3.31
CA PHE A 108 23.77 30.39 2.87
C PHE A 108 23.91 31.44 3.96
N ALA A 109 22.83 31.85 4.60
CA ALA A 109 22.84 32.82 5.68
C ALA A 109 23.60 32.29 6.91
N CYS A 110 23.39 31.02 7.27
CA CYS A 110 24.08 30.36 8.37
C CYS A 110 25.61 30.41 8.20
N MET A 111 26.07 30.05 6.97
CA MET A 111 27.52 30.04 6.65
C MET A 111 28.12 31.46 6.79
N ASN A 112 27.45 32.49 6.27
CA ASN A 112 27.93 33.86 6.32
C ASN A 112 27.93 34.42 7.77
N VAL A 113 26.84 34.21 8.50
CA VAL A 113 26.74 34.68 9.90
C VAL A 113 27.74 33.93 10.78
N MET A 114 27.96 32.62 10.57
CA MET A 114 28.95 31.85 11.31
C MET A 114 30.37 32.38 11.12
N LEU A 115 30.72 32.85 9.90
CA LEU A 115 32.02 33.46 9.60
C LEU A 115 32.24 34.73 10.44
N LEU A 116 31.19 35.57 10.60
CA LEU A 116 31.21 36.74 11.45
C LEU A 116 31.30 36.35 12.92
N SER A 117 30.56 35.34 13.37
CA SER A 117 30.59 34.84 14.75
C SER A 117 31.95 34.29 15.13
N VAL A 118 32.60 33.51 14.24
CA VAL A 118 33.98 33.01 14.47
C VAL A 118 34.97 34.17 14.66
N SER A 119 34.84 35.23 13.87
CA SER A 119 35.69 36.41 14.01
C SER A 119 35.52 37.12 15.39
N ILE A 120 34.28 37.15 15.90
CA ILE A 120 33.99 37.68 17.24
C ILE A 120 34.64 36.79 18.33
N TRP A 121 34.48 35.46 18.22
CA TRP A 121 35.04 34.48 19.16
C TRP A 121 36.59 34.48 19.13
N SER A 122 37.17 34.85 17.97
CA SER A 122 38.63 34.97 17.81
C SER A 122 39.22 36.28 18.38
N GLY A 123 38.41 37.14 19.02
CA GLY A 123 38.88 38.30 19.73
C GLY A 123 38.56 39.65 19.08
N ALA A 124 37.54 39.73 18.21
CA ALA A 124 37.09 41.05 17.74
C ALA A 124 36.35 41.79 18.88
N GLU A 125 36.82 43.02 19.21
CA GLU A 125 36.28 43.82 20.30
C GLU A 125 35.79 45.18 19.81
N GLY A 126 35.08 45.91 20.69
CA GLY A 126 34.64 47.29 20.50
C GLY A 126 33.77 47.49 19.25
N ALA A 127 34.09 48.48 18.42
CA ALA A 127 33.31 48.84 17.25
C ALA A 127 33.24 47.74 16.19
N THR A 128 34.29 46.92 16.06
CA THR A 128 34.34 45.78 15.13
C THR A 128 33.33 44.70 15.51
N LYS A 129 33.25 44.39 16.81
CA LYS A 129 32.24 43.44 17.35
C LYS A 129 30.81 43.95 17.09
N ALA A 130 30.56 45.22 17.41
CA ALA A 130 29.24 45.82 17.15
C ALA A 130 28.86 45.78 15.67
N LEU A 131 29.83 46.11 14.78
CA LEU A 131 29.61 46.00 13.34
C LEU A 131 29.24 44.58 12.91
N PHE A 132 29.95 43.56 13.40
CA PHE A 132 29.69 42.16 13.04
C PHE A 132 28.33 41.69 13.58
N HIS A 133 27.89 42.11 14.78
CA HIS A 133 26.55 41.84 15.29
C HIS A 133 25.45 42.44 14.38
N TRP A 134 25.64 43.73 13.95
CA TRP A 134 24.68 44.39 13.06
C TRP A 134 24.66 43.77 11.66
N LEU A 135 25.81 43.37 11.10
CA LEU A 135 25.88 42.62 9.83
C LEU A 135 25.20 41.27 9.97
N SER A 136 25.43 40.55 11.07
CA SER A 136 24.77 39.27 11.36
C SER A 136 23.27 39.44 11.48
N ALA A 137 22.78 40.50 12.11
CA ALA A 137 21.37 40.85 12.18
C ALA A 137 20.78 41.14 10.77
N GLY A 138 21.51 41.96 9.98
CA GLY A 138 21.11 42.34 8.62
C GLY A 138 20.96 41.15 7.65
N ILE A 139 21.84 40.13 7.79
CA ILE A 139 21.76 38.88 7.01
C ILE A 139 20.78 37.91 7.66
N GLY A 140 20.87 37.74 8.99
CA GLY A 140 20.16 36.71 9.74
C GLY A 140 18.67 36.92 9.81
N VAL A 141 18.19 38.11 10.14
CA VAL A 141 16.76 38.36 10.38
C VAL A 141 15.93 38.14 9.12
N PRO A 142 16.27 38.65 7.91
CA PRO A 142 15.53 38.38 6.70
C PRO A 142 15.54 36.86 6.35
N ALA A 143 16.70 36.23 6.55
CA ALA A 143 16.83 34.77 6.27
C ALA A 143 16.01 33.95 7.26
N ILE A 144 15.96 34.26 8.55
CA ILE A 144 15.14 33.61 9.56
C ILE A 144 13.65 33.76 9.24
N ILE A 145 13.21 34.96 8.85
CA ILE A 145 11.80 35.18 8.45
C ILE A 145 11.45 34.35 7.25
N TYR A 146 12.25 34.36 6.19
CA TYR A 146 12.00 33.62 4.96
C TYR A 146 12.03 32.10 5.20
N SER A 147 13.09 31.61 5.80
CA SER A 147 13.30 30.18 6.04
C SER A 147 12.39 29.64 7.13
N GLY A 148 11.99 30.46 8.11
CA GLY A 148 11.02 30.11 9.14
C GLY A 148 9.56 30.09 8.69
N MET A 149 9.25 30.66 7.50
CA MET A 149 7.88 30.81 7.02
C MET A 149 7.06 29.51 7.02
N PRO A 150 7.60 28.34 6.63
CA PRO A 150 6.87 27.07 6.70
C PRO A 150 6.40 26.71 8.12
N PHE A 151 7.21 27.04 9.13
CA PHE A 151 6.89 26.79 10.53
C PHE A 151 5.90 27.85 11.05
N PHE A 152 6.13 29.11 10.77
CA PHE A 152 5.28 30.21 11.24
C PHE A 152 3.86 30.12 10.69
N LYS A 153 3.69 29.84 9.40
CA LYS A 153 2.37 29.64 8.80
C LYS A 153 1.63 28.45 9.41
N SER A 154 2.31 27.34 9.64
CA SER A 154 1.73 26.15 10.25
C SER A 154 1.34 26.40 11.72
N ALA A 155 2.21 27.03 12.49
CA ALA A 155 1.97 27.40 13.89
C ALA A 155 0.78 28.36 14.01
N TRP A 156 0.78 29.43 13.23
CA TRP A 156 -0.30 30.41 13.21
C TRP A 156 -1.65 29.80 12.83
N GLY A 157 -1.63 28.94 11.82
CA GLY A 157 -2.83 28.18 11.41
C GLY A 157 -3.35 27.26 12.51
N ALA A 158 -2.50 26.67 13.36
CA ALA A 158 -2.90 25.84 14.49
C ALA A 158 -3.49 26.71 15.62
N LEU A 159 -2.78 27.78 16.00
CA LEU A 159 -3.20 28.69 17.07
C LEU A 159 -4.54 29.36 16.78
N ARG A 160 -4.77 29.85 15.54
CA ARG A 160 -6.08 30.41 15.14
C ARG A 160 -7.25 29.44 15.33
N ARG A 161 -6.98 28.15 15.33
CA ARG A 161 -7.99 27.10 15.52
C ARG A 161 -8.08 26.58 16.96
N GLY A 162 -7.38 27.23 17.90
CA GLY A 162 -7.32 26.80 19.30
C GLY A 162 -6.64 25.45 19.50
N THR A 163 -5.78 25.03 18.54
CA THR A 163 -5.01 23.78 18.63
C THR A 163 -3.52 24.06 18.63
N THR A 164 -2.74 23.14 19.16
CA THR A 164 -1.28 23.20 19.11
C THR A 164 -0.74 22.10 18.21
N ASN A 165 0.35 22.39 17.47
CA ASN A 165 1.13 21.42 16.71
C ASN A 165 2.61 21.57 17.07
N MET A 166 3.46 20.69 16.52
CA MET A 166 4.91 20.71 16.78
C MET A 166 5.63 21.96 16.25
N ASP A 167 4.98 22.75 15.38
CA ASP A 167 5.56 23.98 14.84
C ASP A 167 5.39 25.17 15.76
N VAL A 168 4.46 25.11 16.72
CA VAL A 168 4.23 26.18 17.70
C VAL A 168 5.43 26.34 18.62
N PRO A 169 5.96 25.32 19.32
CA PRO A 169 7.16 25.46 20.15
C PRO A 169 8.38 25.93 19.35
N ILE A 170 8.57 25.42 18.12
CA ILE A 170 9.67 25.81 17.23
C ILE A 170 9.56 27.30 16.87
N SER A 171 8.37 27.75 16.45
CA SER A 171 8.14 29.14 16.11
C SER A 171 8.36 30.07 17.26
N ILE A 172 7.91 29.68 18.45
CA ILE A 172 8.18 30.45 19.70
C ILE A 172 9.69 30.51 19.98
N GLY A 173 10.39 29.38 19.95
CA GLY A 173 11.81 29.28 20.19
C GLY A 173 12.65 30.15 19.25
N VAL A 174 12.36 30.05 17.93
CA VAL A 174 13.02 30.86 16.88
C VAL A 174 12.75 32.35 17.07
N THR A 175 11.51 32.73 17.35
CA THR A 175 11.14 34.14 17.58
C THR A 175 11.81 34.72 18.85
N LEU A 176 11.81 33.94 19.94
CA LEU A 176 12.47 34.37 21.19
C LEU A 176 13.98 34.47 21.01
N ALA A 177 14.63 33.51 20.38
CA ALA A 177 16.06 33.52 20.10
C ALA A 177 16.46 34.71 19.21
N THR A 178 15.67 35.00 18.17
CA THR A 178 15.89 36.15 17.28
C THR A 178 15.68 37.45 18.02
N GLY A 179 14.62 37.58 18.83
CA GLY A 179 14.34 38.76 19.65
C GLY A 179 15.44 39.04 20.69
N LEU A 180 15.94 37.98 21.34
CA LEU A 180 17.05 38.07 22.28
C LEU A 180 18.33 38.55 21.58
N SER A 181 18.64 37.99 20.40
CA SER A 181 19.81 38.39 19.61
C SER A 181 19.75 39.85 19.16
N LEU A 182 18.55 40.32 18.76
CA LEU A 182 18.35 41.74 18.43
C LEU A 182 18.53 42.66 19.66
N TYR A 183 18.00 42.24 20.80
CA TYR A 183 18.17 42.95 22.05
C TYR A 183 19.66 43.08 22.43
N GLU A 184 20.41 42.00 22.41
CA GLU A 184 21.85 41.98 22.66
C GLU A 184 22.64 42.86 21.67
N THR A 185 22.28 42.82 20.39
CA THR A 185 22.87 43.66 19.34
C THR A 185 22.63 45.14 19.64
N ALA A 186 21.41 45.53 20.04
CA ALA A 186 21.03 46.91 20.32
C ALA A 186 21.63 47.43 21.62
N THR A 187 21.82 46.58 22.64
CA THR A 187 22.38 46.94 23.95
C THR A 187 23.89 46.74 24.07
N HIS A 188 24.56 46.40 22.93
CA HIS A 188 26.00 46.06 22.89
C HIS A 188 26.37 44.90 23.83
N GLY A 189 25.51 43.93 23.96
CA GLY A 189 25.69 42.76 24.79
C GLY A 189 26.83 41.85 24.35
N ALA A 190 27.08 40.81 25.18
CA ALA A 190 28.23 39.92 24.96
C ALA A 190 28.06 39.02 23.75
N ASP A 191 26.84 38.46 23.50
CA ASP A 191 26.61 37.42 22.53
C ASP A 191 25.31 37.62 21.73
N ALA A 192 25.41 37.63 20.42
CA ALA A 192 24.26 37.59 19.51
C ALA A 192 24.13 36.16 18.89
N TRP A 193 22.94 35.54 18.99
CA TRP A 193 22.68 34.13 18.69
C TRP A 193 22.05 33.91 17.31
N PHE A 194 22.33 34.79 16.34
CA PHE A 194 21.77 34.65 14.98
C PHE A 194 22.26 33.38 14.26
N ASP A 195 23.53 33.00 14.47
CA ASP A 195 24.14 31.77 13.94
C ASP A 195 23.46 30.54 14.50
N GLY A 196 23.25 30.47 15.80
CA GLY A 196 22.51 29.37 16.45
C GLY A 196 21.07 29.25 15.96
N THR A 197 20.38 30.38 15.77
CA THR A 197 19.00 30.41 15.28
C THR A 197 18.90 29.97 13.83
N LEU A 198 19.83 30.43 12.97
CA LEU A 198 19.89 29.99 11.56
C LEU A 198 20.27 28.52 11.43
N MET A 199 21.22 28.04 12.23
CA MET A 199 21.61 26.63 12.25
C MET A 199 20.46 25.74 12.71
N LEU A 200 19.70 26.15 13.72
CA LEU A 200 18.47 25.48 14.14
C LEU A 200 17.47 25.36 13.01
N LEU A 201 17.16 26.47 12.33
CA LEU A 201 16.24 26.47 11.18
C LEU A 201 16.75 25.59 10.04
N LEU A 202 18.06 25.65 9.76
CA LEU A 202 18.69 24.82 8.73
C LEU A 202 18.51 23.33 9.02
N PHE A 203 18.79 22.88 10.24
CA PHE A 203 18.62 21.47 10.63
C PHE A 203 17.16 21.03 10.62
N LEU A 204 16.24 21.89 11.09
CA LEU A 204 14.81 21.61 11.07
C LEU A 204 14.27 21.48 9.62
N LEU A 205 14.68 22.39 8.75
CA LEU A 205 14.29 22.38 7.34
C LEU A 205 14.92 21.19 6.60
N ALA A 206 16.20 20.89 6.84
CA ALA A 206 16.88 19.73 6.28
C ALA A 206 16.19 18.42 6.71
N GLY A 207 15.83 18.30 7.99
CA GLY A 207 15.07 17.17 8.51
C GLY A 207 13.71 17.02 7.82
N ARG A 208 12.97 18.14 7.63
CA ARG A 208 11.69 18.14 6.88
C ARG A 208 11.87 17.80 5.40
N ALA A 209 12.91 18.34 4.77
CA ALA A 209 13.19 18.05 3.36
C ALA A 209 13.55 16.57 3.18
N LEU A 210 14.33 15.99 4.09
CA LEU A 210 14.68 14.56 4.07
C LEU A 210 13.44 13.69 4.30
N ASP A 211 12.57 14.02 5.26
CA ASP A 211 11.30 13.32 5.49
C ASP A 211 10.40 13.39 4.23
N ALA A 212 10.28 14.57 3.63
CA ALA A 212 9.53 14.75 2.39
C ALA A 212 10.14 13.93 1.24
N ALA A 213 11.48 13.91 1.10
CA ALA A 213 12.18 13.13 0.08
C ALA A 213 11.95 11.62 0.25
N MET A 214 11.97 11.13 1.49
CA MET A 214 11.68 9.72 1.77
C MET A 214 10.23 9.33 1.41
N ARG A 215 9.28 10.20 1.72
CA ARG A 215 7.87 10.00 1.32
C ARG A 215 7.68 10.07 -0.19
N ASP A 216 8.31 11.03 -0.87
CA ASP A 216 8.27 11.16 -2.34
C ASP A 216 8.90 9.93 -2.99
N ARG A 217 10.02 9.42 -2.46
CA ARG A 217 10.68 8.20 -2.96
C ARG A 217 9.83 6.94 -2.75
N ALA A 218 9.10 6.85 -1.67
CA ALA A 218 8.16 5.77 -1.42
C ALA A 218 7.00 5.78 -2.44
N ARG A 219 6.48 6.98 -2.76
CA ARG A 219 5.45 7.16 -3.81
C ARG A 219 5.98 6.86 -5.19
N ALA A 220 7.20 7.30 -5.51
CA ALA A 220 7.81 7.07 -6.81
C ALA A 220 7.90 5.58 -7.18
N GLY A 221 7.93 4.67 -6.21
CA GLY A 221 7.85 3.22 -6.45
C GLY A 221 6.50 2.80 -7.05
N VAL A 222 5.38 3.38 -6.59
CA VAL A 222 4.03 3.13 -7.11
C VAL A 222 3.86 3.77 -8.49
N ASP A 223 4.26 5.04 -8.60
CA ASP A 223 4.19 5.79 -9.86
C ASP A 223 5.11 5.19 -10.93
N ALA A 224 6.24 4.58 -10.54
CA ALA A 224 7.14 3.90 -11.46
C ALA A 224 6.51 2.65 -12.08
N LEU A 225 5.66 1.91 -11.33
CA LEU A 225 4.90 0.79 -11.86
C LEU A 225 3.88 1.25 -12.90
N LEU A 226 3.14 2.31 -12.60
CA LEU A 226 2.16 2.88 -13.54
C LEU A 226 2.83 3.46 -14.80
N ARG A 227 4.01 4.07 -14.65
CA ARG A 227 4.79 4.59 -15.80
C ARG A 227 5.42 3.51 -16.66
N GLN A 228 5.51 2.28 -16.20
CA GLN A 228 5.96 1.15 -17.01
C GLN A 228 4.83 0.51 -17.84
N ALA A 229 3.57 0.95 -17.67
CA ALA A 229 2.51 0.63 -18.63
C ALA A 229 2.84 1.24 -20.00
N ALA A 230 2.47 0.54 -21.07
CA ALA A 230 2.65 1.08 -22.41
C ALA A 230 1.82 2.37 -22.58
N PRO A 231 2.34 3.41 -23.23
CA PRO A 231 1.61 4.66 -23.47
C PRO A 231 0.42 4.48 -24.45
N GLY A 232 0.40 3.37 -25.19
CA GLY A 232 -0.63 3.01 -26.16
C GLY A 232 -0.26 1.71 -26.86
N ALA A 233 -1.07 1.28 -27.81
CA ALA A 233 -0.87 0.10 -28.64
C ALA A 233 -1.33 0.31 -30.08
N MET A 234 -0.80 -0.50 -31.00
CA MET A 234 -1.34 -0.64 -32.34
C MET A 234 -2.63 -1.48 -32.27
N VAL A 235 -3.74 -0.92 -32.70
CA VAL A 235 -5.06 -1.59 -32.67
C VAL A 235 -5.50 -1.88 -34.09
N LEU A 236 -6.09 -3.06 -34.32
CA LEU A 236 -6.65 -3.42 -35.59
C LEU A 236 -7.95 -2.63 -35.83
N ALA A 237 -7.97 -1.81 -36.87
CA ALA A 237 -9.15 -1.08 -37.30
C ALA A 237 -10.15 -2.02 -37.99
N PRO A 238 -11.45 -1.69 -38.01
CA PRO A 238 -12.48 -2.48 -38.70
C PRO A 238 -12.24 -2.71 -40.21
N GLY A 239 -11.35 -1.90 -40.82
CA GLY A 239 -10.93 -2.00 -42.23
C GLY A 239 -9.65 -2.81 -42.46
N GLY A 240 -9.09 -3.49 -41.46
CA GLY A 240 -7.86 -4.29 -41.57
C GLY A 240 -6.54 -3.53 -41.48
N GLY A 241 -6.58 -2.20 -41.22
CA GLY A 241 -5.41 -1.38 -40.92
C GLY A 241 -4.98 -1.48 -39.45
N LEU A 242 -3.78 -0.97 -39.15
CA LEU A 242 -3.27 -0.84 -37.78
C LEU A 242 -3.18 0.66 -37.46
N ASP A 243 -3.92 1.09 -36.45
CA ASP A 243 -3.91 2.45 -35.95
C ASP A 243 -3.33 2.48 -34.53
N TRP A 244 -2.47 3.47 -34.26
CA TRP A 244 -1.96 3.65 -32.90
C TRP A 244 -2.99 4.39 -32.06
N LEU A 245 -3.40 3.78 -30.93
CA LEU A 245 -4.27 4.40 -29.94
C LEU A 245 -3.54 4.59 -28.61
N ALA A 246 -3.77 5.74 -27.97
CA ALA A 246 -3.28 5.95 -26.61
C ALA A 246 -3.98 4.99 -25.65
N ALA A 247 -3.30 4.57 -24.57
CA ALA A 247 -3.82 3.57 -23.63
C ALA A 247 -5.18 3.95 -23.02
N GLN A 248 -5.46 5.26 -22.90
CA GLN A 248 -6.74 5.79 -22.41
C GLN A 248 -7.90 5.63 -23.40
N ASP A 249 -7.60 5.48 -24.69
CA ASP A 249 -8.59 5.39 -25.78
C ASP A 249 -8.86 3.93 -26.16
N ILE A 250 -8.10 2.99 -25.59
CA ILE A 250 -8.31 1.55 -25.79
C ILE A 250 -9.50 1.10 -24.94
N VAL A 251 -10.44 0.37 -25.57
CA VAL A 251 -11.62 -0.16 -24.87
C VAL A 251 -11.73 -1.67 -25.01
N PRO A 252 -12.38 -2.36 -24.06
CA PRO A 252 -12.63 -3.81 -24.15
C PRO A 252 -13.31 -4.20 -25.47
N GLY A 253 -12.88 -5.33 -26.04
CA GLY A 253 -13.35 -5.85 -27.34
C GLY A 253 -12.46 -5.45 -28.52
N MET A 254 -11.62 -4.43 -28.42
CA MET A 254 -10.62 -4.11 -29.45
C MET A 254 -9.54 -5.22 -29.52
N THR A 255 -8.88 -5.35 -30.67
CA THR A 255 -7.73 -6.24 -30.83
C THR A 255 -6.47 -5.39 -31.00
N MET A 256 -5.55 -5.50 -30.06
CA MET A 256 -4.24 -4.84 -30.12
C MET A 256 -3.17 -5.80 -30.64
N ARG A 257 -2.28 -5.34 -31.49
CA ARG A 257 -1.06 -6.03 -31.91
C ARG A 257 0.10 -5.58 -31.07
N VAL A 258 0.80 -6.52 -30.46
CA VAL A 258 1.96 -6.27 -29.60
C VAL A 258 3.17 -6.95 -30.21
N ALA A 259 4.14 -6.18 -30.66
CA ALA A 259 5.38 -6.70 -31.24
C ALA A 259 6.35 -7.20 -30.16
N ALA A 260 7.36 -7.97 -30.56
CA ALA A 260 8.46 -8.33 -29.68
C ALA A 260 9.19 -7.08 -29.16
N GLY A 261 9.47 -7.03 -27.87
CA GLY A 261 10.06 -5.85 -27.18
C GLY A 261 9.06 -4.78 -26.77
N GLU A 262 7.76 -4.95 -27.06
CA GLU A 262 6.72 -4.02 -26.62
C GLU A 262 6.02 -4.49 -25.34
N ARG A 263 5.52 -3.53 -24.57
CA ARG A 263 4.69 -3.79 -23.40
C ARG A 263 3.21 -3.72 -23.74
N LEU A 264 2.41 -4.54 -23.07
CA LEU A 264 0.95 -4.54 -23.24
C LEU A 264 0.35 -3.27 -22.59
N ALA A 265 -0.53 -2.60 -23.33
CA ALA A 265 -1.24 -1.40 -22.87
C ALA A 265 -2.54 -1.72 -22.11
N ALA A 266 -3.08 -2.92 -22.27
CA ALA A 266 -4.33 -3.37 -21.67
C ALA A 266 -4.23 -4.85 -21.31
N ASP A 267 -5.12 -5.32 -20.42
CA ASP A 267 -5.29 -6.76 -20.17
C ASP A 267 -6.07 -7.38 -21.32
N GLY A 268 -5.75 -8.61 -21.69
CA GLY A 268 -6.44 -9.29 -22.79
C GLY A 268 -6.15 -10.76 -22.89
N GLU A 269 -6.73 -11.37 -23.93
CA GLU A 269 -6.57 -12.77 -24.32
C GLU A 269 -5.89 -12.83 -25.70
N ILE A 270 -4.85 -13.64 -25.85
CA ILE A 270 -4.17 -13.81 -27.15
C ILE A 270 -5.13 -14.48 -28.14
N VAL A 271 -5.38 -13.82 -29.27
CA VAL A 271 -6.24 -14.34 -30.35
C VAL A 271 -5.40 -15.03 -31.41
N THR A 272 -4.19 -14.51 -31.65
CA THR A 272 -3.29 -15.05 -32.70
C THR A 272 -1.84 -14.91 -32.23
N GLY A 273 -1.05 -15.94 -32.43
CA GLY A 273 0.38 -15.96 -32.11
C GLY A 273 0.69 -16.68 -30.79
N ALA A 274 1.96 -16.79 -30.50
CA ALA A 274 2.50 -17.31 -29.24
C ALA A 274 3.80 -16.60 -28.96
N SER A 275 4.07 -16.30 -27.68
CA SER A 275 5.28 -15.65 -27.23
C SER A 275 5.60 -15.96 -25.77
N ARG A 276 6.76 -15.51 -25.29
CA ARG A 276 7.07 -15.47 -23.87
C ARG A 276 6.93 -14.04 -23.36
N PHE A 277 6.41 -13.92 -22.15
CA PHE A 277 6.15 -12.63 -21.52
C PHE A 277 6.97 -12.49 -20.23
N ASP A 278 7.70 -11.40 -20.12
CA ASP A 278 8.31 -10.99 -18.86
C ASP A 278 7.25 -10.32 -17.98
N GLN A 279 6.86 -11.04 -16.94
CA GLN A 279 5.90 -10.59 -15.93
C GLN A 279 6.57 -10.13 -14.64
N SER A 280 7.89 -10.00 -14.61
CA SER A 280 8.68 -9.67 -13.41
C SER A 280 8.20 -8.39 -12.71
N LEU A 281 7.67 -7.45 -13.48
CA LEU A 281 7.06 -6.23 -12.96
C LEU A 281 5.86 -6.47 -12.04
N LEU A 282 5.05 -7.46 -12.36
CA LEU A 282 3.80 -7.78 -11.65
C LEU A 282 4.04 -8.88 -10.60
N THR A 283 4.74 -9.94 -10.98
CA THR A 283 4.92 -11.13 -10.14
C THR A 283 6.19 -11.12 -9.30
N GLY A 284 7.18 -10.31 -9.68
CA GLY A 284 8.53 -10.33 -9.09
C GLY A 284 9.39 -11.51 -9.54
N GLU A 285 8.88 -12.39 -10.41
CA GLU A 285 9.59 -13.55 -10.94
C GLU A 285 10.28 -13.20 -12.25
N SER A 286 11.58 -13.53 -12.36
CA SER A 286 12.39 -13.18 -13.53
C SER A 286 12.28 -14.18 -14.69
N ALA A 287 11.61 -15.32 -14.49
CA ALA A 287 11.45 -16.33 -15.52
C ALA A 287 10.33 -15.92 -16.49
N PRO A 288 10.59 -15.82 -17.80
CA PRO A 288 9.55 -15.51 -18.78
C PRO A 288 8.48 -16.61 -18.84
N VAL A 289 7.21 -16.18 -18.86
CA VAL A 289 6.05 -17.08 -18.92
C VAL A 289 5.63 -17.27 -20.38
N PRO A 290 5.59 -18.51 -20.90
CA PRO A 290 5.06 -18.77 -22.24
C PRO A 290 3.55 -18.57 -22.25
N ALA A 291 3.03 -17.94 -23.31
CA ALA A 291 1.60 -17.78 -23.56
C ALA A 291 1.28 -17.91 -25.05
N ALA A 292 0.14 -18.51 -25.36
CA ALA A 292 -0.33 -18.80 -26.70
C ALA A 292 -1.81 -18.39 -26.88
N THR A 293 -2.38 -18.64 -28.03
CA THR A 293 -3.78 -18.33 -28.33
C THR A 293 -4.71 -18.93 -27.26
N GLY A 294 -5.55 -18.08 -26.67
CA GLY A 294 -6.49 -18.42 -25.59
C GLY A 294 -5.95 -18.07 -24.19
N ASP A 295 -4.66 -17.75 -24.04
CA ASP A 295 -4.10 -17.39 -22.76
C ASP A 295 -4.31 -15.92 -22.44
N ALA A 296 -4.53 -15.64 -21.14
CA ALA A 296 -4.64 -14.28 -20.64
C ALA A 296 -3.26 -13.63 -20.46
N VAL A 297 -3.14 -12.37 -20.89
CA VAL A 297 -1.95 -11.54 -20.73
C VAL A 297 -2.33 -10.20 -20.10
N LEU A 298 -1.43 -9.65 -19.29
CA LEU A 298 -1.70 -8.50 -18.43
C LEU A 298 -1.00 -7.24 -18.91
N ALA A 299 -1.63 -6.10 -18.72
CA ALA A 299 -1.05 -4.78 -18.97
C ALA A 299 0.29 -4.60 -18.23
N GLY A 300 1.26 -3.97 -18.88
CA GLY A 300 2.59 -3.74 -18.31
C GLY A 300 3.58 -4.89 -18.50
N THR A 301 3.13 -6.11 -18.89
CA THR A 301 4.05 -7.22 -19.22
C THR A 301 4.74 -6.97 -20.56
N LEU A 302 6.00 -7.42 -20.67
CA LEU A 302 6.84 -7.23 -21.86
C LEU A 302 6.76 -8.49 -22.74
N ASN A 303 6.38 -8.31 -24.00
CA ASN A 303 6.44 -9.37 -25.00
C ASN A 303 7.88 -9.59 -25.48
N LEU A 304 8.38 -10.82 -25.48
CA LEU A 304 9.81 -11.09 -25.73
C LEU A 304 10.13 -11.60 -27.14
N ASP A 305 9.34 -12.52 -27.67
CA ASP A 305 9.79 -13.32 -28.83
C ASP A 305 9.14 -12.90 -30.16
N GLY A 306 7.82 -12.96 -30.26
CA GLY A 306 7.09 -12.78 -31.52
C GLY A 306 5.88 -11.88 -31.39
N PRO A 307 5.36 -11.33 -32.51
CA PRO A 307 4.16 -10.52 -32.47
C PRO A 307 2.94 -11.38 -32.09
N VAL A 308 2.07 -10.83 -31.26
CA VAL A 308 0.81 -11.43 -30.86
C VAL A 308 -0.32 -10.44 -31.06
N ASP A 309 -1.48 -10.94 -31.46
CA ASP A 309 -2.73 -10.18 -31.47
C ASP A 309 -3.52 -10.53 -30.21
N VAL A 310 -3.85 -9.50 -29.43
CA VAL A 310 -4.49 -9.63 -28.11
C VAL A 310 -5.83 -8.92 -28.15
N ARG A 311 -6.91 -9.64 -27.88
CA ARG A 311 -8.25 -9.07 -27.68
C ARG A 311 -8.32 -8.49 -26.27
N VAL A 312 -8.58 -7.20 -26.18
CA VAL A 312 -8.66 -6.46 -24.92
C VAL A 312 -9.86 -6.94 -24.10
N THR A 313 -9.60 -7.34 -22.86
CA THR A 313 -10.63 -7.71 -21.88
C THR A 313 -10.85 -6.62 -20.85
N ALA A 314 -9.79 -5.90 -20.45
CA ALA A 314 -9.88 -4.75 -19.55
C ALA A 314 -8.85 -3.67 -19.95
N ALA A 315 -9.23 -2.40 -19.86
CA ALA A 315 -8.40 -1.27 -20.26
C ALA A 315 -8.44 -0.12 -19.23
N GLY A 316 -7.47 0.78 -19.29
CA GLY A 316 -7.40 1.96 -18.43
C GLY A 316 -7.44 1.63 -16.93
N GLN A 317 -8.39 2.19 -16.22
CA GLN A 317 -8.59 1.97 -14.77
C GLN A 317 -9.06 0.54 -14.41
N GLY A 318 -9.55 -0.22 -15.38
CA GLY A 318 -10.00 -1.60 -15.19
C GLY A 318 -8.90 -2.64 -15.32
N THR A 319 -7.67 -2.28 -15.69
CA THR A 319 -6.55 -3.22 -15.81
C THR A 319 -6.07 -3.71 -14.45
N THR A 320 -5.55 -4.93 -14.40
CA THR A 320 -4.93 -5.51 -13.21
C THR A 320 -3.82 -4.60 -12.65
N LEU A 321 -3.02 -3.98 -13.52
CA LEU A 321 -1.98 -3.04 -13.13
C LEU A 321 -2.56 -1.79 -12.45
N ALA A 322 -3.65 -1.23 -12.99
CA ALA A 322 -4.33 -0.07 -12.41
C ALA A 322 -4.99 -0.42 -11.06
N GLU A 323 -5.56 -1.62 -10.94
CA GLU A 323 -6.11 -2.11 -9.67
C GLU A 323 -5.01 -2.27 -8.61
N ILE A 324 -3.87 -2.86 -8.97
CA ILE A 324 -2.68 -2.95 -8.12
C ILE A 324 -2.28 -1.56 -7.61
N ALA A 325 -2.16 -0.58 -8.50
CA ALA A 325 -1.82 0.78 -8.13
C ALA A 325 -2.86 1.42 -7.20
N ARG A 326 -4.15 1.22 -7.48
CA ARG A 326 -5.26 1.69 -6.62
C ARG A 326 -5.23 1.07 -5.23
N LEU A 327 -4.96 -0.24 -5.13
CA LEU A 327 -4.82 -0.94 -3.85
C LEU A 327 -3.64 -0.41 -3.05
N MET A 328 -2.54 -0.06 -3.72
CA MET A 328 -1.37 0.57 -3.09
C MET A 328 -1.67 1.99 -2.60
N GLU A 329 -2.38 2.80 -3.36
CA GLU A 329 -2.83 4.13 -2.92
C GLU A 329 -3.79 4.01 -1.71
N ALA A 330 -4.69 3.04 -1.72
CA ALA A 330 -5.61 2.78 -0.61
C ALA A 330 -4.89 2.34 0.67
N SER A 331 -3.71 1.68 0.55
CA SER A 331 -2.94 1.19 1.69
C SER A 331 -2.47 2.28 2.66
N GLY A 332 -2.40 3.52 2.20
CA GLY A 332 -2.07 4.68 3.05
C GLY A 332 -3.23 5.19 3.94
N GLN A 333 -4.42 4.60 3.87
CA GLN A 333 -5.63 5.20 4.47
C GLN A 333 -5.98 4.68 5.87
N VAL A 334 -5.62 3.46 6.23
CA VAL A 334 -5.97 2.88 7.53
C VAL A 334 -4.89 3.17 8.56
N ARG A 335 -5.26 3.82 9.68
CA ARG A 335 -4.34 4.14 10.77
C ARG A 335 -4.04 2.91 11.61
N SER A 336 -2.79 2.52 11.70
CA SER A 336 -2.33 1.49 12.64
C SER A 336 -2.57 1.91 14.10
N ALA A 337 -2.67 0.96 15.03
CA ALA A 337 -2.81 1.26 16.45
C ALA A 337 -1.60 2.05 16.97
N TYR A 338 -0.41 1.75 16.47
CA TYR A 338 0.80 2.49 16.83
C TYR A 338 0.79 3.94 16.35
N VAL A 339 0.24 4.21 15.16
CA VAL A 339 0.03 5.60 14.68
C VAL A 339 -0.95 6.33 15.60
N ARG A 340 -2.04 5.68 16.02
CA ARG A 340 -2.99 6.28 16.98
C ARG A 340 -2.35 6.55 18.34
N ILE A 341 -1.46 5.67 18.81
CA ILE A 341 -0.71 5.88 20.06
C ILE A 341 0.25 7.06 19.92
N ALA A 342 1.01 7.13 18.81
CA ALA A 342 1.90 8.26 18.53
C ALA A 342 1.14 9.59 18.45
N ASP A 343 -0.02 9.61 17.76
CA ASP A 343 -0.88 10.79 17.66
C ASP A 343 -1.45 11.23 19.02
N ARG A 344 -1.83 10.27 19.88
CA ARG A 344 -2.30 10.57 21.24
C ARG A 344 -1.20 11.11 22.11
N ALA A 345 -0.01 10.49 22.07
CA ALA A 345 1.17 10.95 22.76
C ALA A 345 1.54 12.38 22.32
N SER A 346 1.54 12.68 21.02
CA SER A 346 1.85 14.01 20.49
C SER A 346 0.90 15.10 20.98
N ARG A 347 -0.40 14.79 21.16
CA ARG A 347 -1.38 15.75 21.69
C ARG A 347 -1.18 16.10 23.17
N LEU A 348 -0.76 15.14 23.97
CA LEU A 348 -0.41 15.36 25.38
C LEU A 348 0.94 16.02 25.55
N TYR A 349 1.84 15.79 24.59
CA TYR A 349 3.22 16.24 24.64
C TYR A 349 3.36 17.76 24.45
N ALA A 350 2.61 18.37 23.53
CA ALA A 350 2.74 19.80 23.25
C ALA A 350 2.46 20.69 24.49
N PRO A 351 1.36 20.53 25.24
CA PRO A 351 1.17 21.27 26.50
C PRO A 351 2.27 20.99 27.53
N ALA A 352 2.73 19.74 27.65
CA ALA A 352 3.79 19.38 28.59
C ALA A 352 5.11 20.09 28.28
N VAL A 353 5.47 20.20 27.00
CA VAL A 353 6.69 20.91 26.55
C VAL A 353 6.66 22.39 26.94
N HIS A 354 5.54 23.06 26.67
CA HIS A 354 5.40 24.49 27.05
C HIS A 354 5.46 24.67 28.56
N SER A 355 4.83 23.78 29.33
CA SER A 355 4.87 23.83 30.80
C SER A 355 6.28 23.57 31.31
N LEU A 356 7.03 22.60 30.77
CA LEU A 356 8.41 22.35 31.18
C LEU A 356 9.33 23.52 30.85
N ALA A 357 9.19 24.14 29.69
CA ALA A 357 9.96 25.33 29.33
C ALA A 357 9.65 26.53 30.26
N ALA A 358 8.36 26.74 30.55
CA ALA A 358 7.95 27.81 31.49
C ALA A 358 8.45 27.54 32.92
N LEU A 359 8.38 26.28 33.39
CA LEU A 359 8.92 25.89 34.70
C LEU A 359 10.44 26.02 34.74
N THR A 360 11.16 25.70 33.65
CA THR A 360 12.61 25.90 33.56
C THR A 360 12.94 27.38 33.64
N PHE A 361 12.24 28.23 32.89
CA PHE A 361 12.40 29.67 32.96
C PHE A 361 12.19 30.19 34.38
N ALA A 362 11.05 29.89 34.99
CA ALA A 362 10.70 30.32 36.32
C ALA A 362 11.69 29.81 37.39
N GLY A 363 12.08 28.56 37.33
CA GLY A 363 13.03 27.93 38.24
C GLY A 363 14.40 28.61 38.22
N TRP A 364 14.94 28.88 37.04
CA TRP A 364 16.22 29.59 36.90
C TRP A 364 16.12 31.06 37.24
N MET A 365 14.98 31.74 37.04
CA MET A 365 14.72 33.07 37.54
C MET A 365 14.78 33.10 39.06
N ILE A 366 14.14 32.16 39.74
CA ILE A 366 14.16 32.03 41.21
C ILE A 366 15.56 31.67 41.71
N ALA A 367 16.30 30.85 40.97
CA ALA A 367 17.69 30.48 41.28
C ALA A 367 18.69 31.64 41.06
N GLY A 368 18.25 32.81 40.55
CA GLY A 368 19.08 34.00 40.40
C GLY A 368 19.94 34.04 39.13
N ALA A 369 19.68 33.20 38.12
CA ALA A 369 20.44 33.19 36.87
C ALA A 369 20.16 34.42 35.98
N GLY A 370 19.18 35.23 36.34
CA GLY A 370 18.72 36.36 35.53
C GLY A 370 17.83 35.96 34.36
N TRP A 371 17.08 36.91 33.82
CA TRP A 371 16.06 36.63 32.78
C TRP A 371 16.68 36.12 31.48
N HIS A 372 17.85 36.64 31.11
CA HIS A 372 18.54 36.28 29.88
C HIS A 372 18.91 34.77 29.85
N GLN A 373 19.70 34.34 30.86
CA GLN A 373 20.15 32.94 30.92
C GLN A 373 18.99 31.96 31.14
N SER A 374 17.99 32.39 31.93
CA SER A 374 16.76 31.60 32.13
C SER A 374 15.99 31.39 30.81
N LEU A 375 15.97 32.43 29.95
CA LEU A 375 15.33 32.34 28.63
C LEU A 375 16.10 31.41 27.67
N VAL A 376 17.43 31.46 27.69
CA VAL A 376 18.27 30.53 26.89
C VAL A 376 18.01 29.09 27.27
N TYR A 377 17.92 28.75 28.55
CA TYR A 377 17.60 27.40 29.01
C TYR A 377 16.19 26.98 28.63
N ALA A 378 15.21 27.87 28.75
CA ALA A 378 13.84 27.59 28.32
C ALA A 378 13.74 27.33 26.81
N ILE A 379 14.47 28.11 25.98
CA ILE A 379 14.57 27.91 24.54
C ILE A 379 15.20 26.52 24.22
N ALA A 380 16.28 26.15 24.92
CA ALA A 380 16.92 24.86 24.75
C ALA A 380 15.94 23.70 25.07
N VAL A 381 15.12 23.82 26.12
CA VAL A 381 14.07 22.86 26.46
C VAL A 381 13.01 22.79 25.37
N LEU A 382 12.53 23.92 24.82
CA LEU A 382 11.55 23.92 23.71
C LEU A 382 12.06 23.21 22.48
N ILE A 383 13.34 23.35 22.16
CA ILE A 383 13.97 22.75 20.99
C ILE A 383 14.17 21.23 21.17
N ILE A 384 14.79 20.83 22.29
CA ILE A 384 15.21 19.43 22.51
C ILE A 384 14.02 18.49 22.69
N THR A 385 12.91 19.01 23.16
CA THR A 385 11.67 18.27 23.37
C THR A 385 10.86 18.04 22.09
N CYS A 386 11.33 18.37 20.89
CA CYS A 386 10.58 18.07 19.67
C CYS A 386 10.38 16.55 19.49
N PRO A 387 9.15 16.03 19.38
CA PRO A 387 8.89 14.59 19.20
C PRO A 387 9.06 14.14 17.73
N CYS A 388 9.98 14.77 16.97
CA CYS A 388 10.15 14.53 15.54
C CYS A 388 10.47 13.05 15.23
N ALA A 389 11.38 12.45 15.99
CA ALA A 389 11.76 11.05 15.88
C ALA A 389 10.57 10.11 16.17
N LEU A 390 9.73 10.45 17.15
CA LEU A 390 8.54 9.66 17.51
C LEU A 390 7.50 9.65 16.38
N GLY A 391 7.29 10.80 15.74
CA GLY A 391 6.36 10.91 14.59
C GLY A 391 6.80 10.14 13.35
N LEU A 392 8.11 9.90 13.17
CA LEU A 392 8.69 9.17 12.06
C LEU A 392 8.83 7.66 12.32
N ALA A 393 8.77 7.22 13.58
CA ALA A 393 9.09 5.87 14.02
C ALA A 393 8.27 4.77 13.31
N VAL A 394 6.99 5.00 13.05
CA VAL A 394 6.07 4.04 12.43
C VAL A 394 6.01 4.23 10.91
N PRO A 395 5.69 5.43 10.37
CA PRO A 395 5.46 5.58 8.93
C PRO A 395 6.67 5.18 8.08
N VAL A 396 7.88 5.57 8.48
CA VAL A 396 9.09 5.23 7.72
C VAL A 396 9.32 3.73 7.69
N ALA A 397 9.18 3.03 8.83
CA ALA A 397 9.34 1.58 8.89
C ALA A 397 8.31 0.84 8.04
N GLN A 398 7.03 1.26 8.08
CA GLN A 398 5.95 0.67 7.28
C GLN A 398 6.20 0.86 5.78
N VAL A 399 6.52 2.07 5.35
CA VAL A 399 6.79 2.37 3.93
C VAL A 399 7.95 1.55 3.40
N VAL A 400 9.05 1.45 4.15
CA VAL A 400 10.22 0.67 3.75
C VAL A 400 9.88 -0.81 3.66
N ALA A 401 9.13 -1.35 4.63
CA ALA A 401 8.71 -2.75 4.63
C ALA A 401 7.75 -3.09 3.48
N CYS A 402 6.75 -2.24 3.23
CA CYS A 402 5.82 -2.42 2.11
C CYS A 402 6.55 -2.40 0.76
N GLY A 403 7.46 -1.45 0.56
CA GLY A 403 8.28 -1.39 -0.66
C GLY A 403 9.20 -2.61 -0.85
N ALA A 404 9.70 -3.19 0.24
CA ALA A 404 10.53 -4.38 0.20
C ALA A 404 9.72 -5.66 -0.09
N LEU A 405 8.53 -5.81 0.50
CA LEU A 405 7.59 -6.90 0.24
C LEU A 405 7.11 -6.88 -1.21
N MET A 406 6.80 -5.70 -1.71
CA MET A 406 6.34 -5.51 -3.07
C MET A 406 7.34 -5.97 -4.12
N LYS A 407 8.64 -5.65 -3.95
CA LYS A 407 9.70 -6.15 -4.83
C LYS A 407 9.77 -7.68 -4.88
N ARG A 408 9.08 -8.37 -3.98
CA ARG A 408 8.99 -9.83 -3.88
C ARG A 408 7.60 -10.37 -4.20
N GLY A 409 6.79 -9.57 -4.91
CA GLY A 409 5.46 -9.95 -5.32
C GLY A 409 4.45 -10.05 -4.17
N VAL A 410 4.71 -9.44 -3.01
CA VAL A 410 3.71 -9.36 -1.93
C VAL A 410 3.26 -7.92 -1.76
N MET A 411 2.04 -7.66 -2.14
CA MET A 411 1.39 -6.36 -2.00
C MET A 411 0.71 -6.25 -0.65
N VAL A 412 0.90 -5.12 0.01
CA VAL A 412 0.26 -4.78 1.28
C VAL A 412 -0.71 -3.64 1.03
N LYS A 413 -1.99 -3.85 1.25
CA LYS A 413 -3.00 -2.83 0.99
C LYS A 413 -3.02 -1.71 2.02
N ASP A 414 -2.57 -1.98 3.23
CA ASP A 414 -2.70 -1.09 4.37
C ASP A 414 -1.56 -1.31 5.34
N GLY A 415 -0.93 -0.21 5.78
CA GLY A 415 0.19 -0.28 6.73
C GLY A 415 -0.19 -0.93 8.07
N SER A 416 -1.47 -0.91 8.48
CA SER A 416 -1.94 -1.60 9.67
C SER A 416 -2.05 -3.13 9.48
N ALA A 417 -2.09 -3.61 8.23
CA ALA A 417 -2.07 -5.03 7.92
C ALA A 417 -0.78 -5.69 8.40
N LEU A 418 0.38 -5.01 8.26
CA LEU A 418 1.65 -5.53 8.80
C LEU A 418 1.61 -5.63 10.33
N GLU A 419 0.93 -4.70 11.01
CA GLU A 419 0.77 -4.75 12.46
C GLU A 419 -0.08 -5.96 12.88
N ARG A 420 -1.21 -6.18 12.22
CA ARG A 420 -2.09 -7.33 12.47
C ARG A 420 -1.38 -8.63 12.11
N MET A 421 -0.74 -8.70 10.95
CA MET A 421 0.02 -9.86 10.48
C MET A 421 1.14 -10.27 11.45
N ALA A 422 1.82 -9.32 12.08
CA ALA A 422 2.90 -9.62 13.02
C ALA A 422 2.44 -10.39 14.26
N THR A 423 1.17 -10.29 14.64
CA THR A 423 0.59 -10.90 15.83
C THR A 423 -0.02 -12.29 15.59
N ILE A 424 -0.06 -12.76 14.35
CA ILE A 424 -0.69 -14.02 13.96
C ILE A 424 -0.03 -15.22 14.63
N ASP A 425 -0.89 -16.14 15.15
CA ASP A 425 -0.51 -17.43 15.75
C ASP A 425 -1.32 -18.61 15.19
N ARG A 426 -2.37 -18.35 14.40
CA ARG A 426 -3.17 -19.36 13.68
C ARG A 426 -3.31 -18.95 12.22
N ALA A 427 -3.28 -19.94 11.32
CA ALA A 427 -3.55 -19.73 9.91
C ALA A 427 -4.62 -20.71 9.42
N LEU A 428 -5.70 -20.20 8.87
CA LEU A 428 -6.73 -20.96 8.17
C LEU A 428 -6.48 -20.79 6.67
N LEU A 429 -6.26 -21.89 5.97
CA LEU A 429 -5.90 -21.91 4.57
C LEU A 429 -7.04 -22.54 3.77
N ASP A 430 -7.60 -21.82 2.81
CA ASP A 430 -8.46 -22.46 1.83
C ASP A 430 -7.65 -23.42 0.98
N LYS A 431 -8.29 -24.46 0.45
CA LYS A 431 -7.64 -25.44 -0.40
C LYS A 431 -7.49 -24.90 -1.82
N THR A 432 -8.64 -24.65 -2.46
CA THR A 432 -8.70 -24.39 -3.91
C THR A 432 -8.18 -22.99 -4.24
N GLY A 433 -7.27 -22.91 -5.23
CA GLY A 433 -6.67 -21.63 -5.61
C GLY A 433 -5.67 -21.04 -4.59
N THR A 434 -5.61 -21.55 -3.36
CA THR A 434 -4.73 -21.07 -2.28
C THR A 434 -3.61 -22.05 -1.98
N LEU A 435 -3.90 -23.21 -1.37
CA LEU A 435 -2.93 -24.31 -1.20
C LEU A 435 -2.63 -25.00 -2.54
N THR A 436 -3.62 -25.04 -3.40
CA THR A 436 -3.52 -25.58 -4.75
C THR A 436 -3.40 -24.46 -5.78
N MET A 437 -3.10 -24.82 -7.02
CA MET A 437 -2.99 -23.86 -8.13
C MET A 437 -4.35 -23.34 -8.62
N GLY A 438 -5.47 -23.97 -8.21
CA GLY A 438 -6.80 -23.68 -8.75
C GLY A 438 -6.96 -24.08 -10.22
N ARG A 439 -6.04 -24.90 -10.73
CA ARG A 439 -6.03 -25.41 -12.09
C ARG A 439 -6.18 -26.93 -12.05
N PRO A 440 -7.38 -27.47 -12.34
CA PRO A 440 -7.57 -28.91 -12.36
C PRO A 440 -6.74 -29.51 -13.52
N LEU A 441 -5.92 -30.50 -13.22
CA LEU A 441 -5.15 -31.25 -14.22
C LEU A 441 -5.75 -32.63 -14.40
N PRO A 442 -5.94 -33.12 -15.66
CA PRO A 442 -6.40 -34.45 -15.91
C PRO A 442 -5.34 -35.47 -15.48
N ASP A 443 -5.78 -36.67 -15.06
CA ASP A 443 -4.89 -37.74 -14.66
C ASP A 443 -4.03 -38.19 -15.85
N PRO A 444 -2.68 -38.06 -15.76
CA PRO A 444 -1.78 -38.44 -16.82
C PRO A 444 -1.90 -39.93 -17.22
N ALA A 445 -2.12 -40.81 -16.23
CA ALA A 445 -2.23 -42.25 -16.49
C ALA A 445 -3.46 -42.60 -17.36
N VAL A 446 -4.57 -41.88 -17.13
CA VAL A 446 -5.76 -42.04 -17.94
C VAL A 446 -5.56 -41.47 -19.33
N LEU A 447 -4.90 -40.30 -19.46
CA LEU A 447 -4.60 -39.72 -20.78
C LEU A 447 -3.68 -40.61 -21.62
N ASP A 448 -2.71 -41.26 -20.98
CA ASP A 448 -1.75 -42.16 -21.62
C ASP A 448 -2.41 -43.49 -22.02
N ALA A 449 -3.53 -43.85 -21.36
CA ALA A 449 -4.35 -45.04 -21.71
C ALA A 449 -5.40 -44.79 -22.80
N LEU A 450 -5.64 -43.53 -23.19
CA LEU A 450 -6.55 -43.21 -24.28
C LEU A 450 -6.01 -43.76 -25.61
N THR A 451 -6.91 -44.31 -26.42
CA THR A 451 -6.54 -44.61 -27.80
C THR A 451 -6.27 -43.32 -28.58
N PRO A 452 -5.47 -43.36 -29.67
CA PRO A 452 -5.20 -42.17 -30.48
C PRO A 452 -6.48 -41.48 -30.97
N ASP A 453 -7.49 -42.24 -31.33
CA ASP A 453 -8.80 -41.73 -31.75
C ASP A 453 -9.55 -41.05 -30.58
N ALA A 454 -9.57 -41.70 -29.42
CA ALA A 454 -10.21 -41.14 -28.23
C ALA A 454 -9.54 -39.83 -27.78
N ALA A 455 -8.20 -39.77 -27.81
CA ALA A 455 -7.47 -38.58 -27.51
C ALA A 455 -7.76 -37.44 -28.51
N SER A 456 -7.79 -37.74 -29.83
CA SER A 456 -8.15 -36.80 -30.88
C SER A 456 -9.56 -36.23 -30.71
N VAL A 457 -10.55 -37.12 -30.44
CA VAL A 457 -11.94 -36.71 -30.20
C VAL A 457 -12.08 -35.89 -28.91
N ALA A 458 -11.42 -36.32 -27.84
CA ALA A 458 -11.41 -35.52 -26.57
C ALA A 458 -10.87 -34.12 -26.78
N LEU A 459 -9.73 -33.99 -27.50
CA LEU A 459 -9.15 -32.69 -27.83
C LEU A 459 -10.08 -31.89 -28.74
N GLY A 460 -10.68 -32.51 -29.75
CA GLY A 460 -11.64 -31.85 -30.64
C GLY A 460 -12.85 -31.29 -29.89
N LEU A 461 -13.50 -32.08 -29.03
CA LEU A 461 -14.62 -31.63 -28.19
C LEU A 461 -14.19 -30.52 -27.22
N ALA A 462 -13.13 -30.75 -26.45
CA ALA A 462 -12.67 -29.82 -25.43
C ALA A 462 -12.30 -28.45 -26.01
N SER A 463 -11.79 -28.39 -27.25
CA SER A 463 -11.43 -27.14 -27.92
C SER A 463 -12.61 -26.21 -28.23
N HIS A 464 -13.85 -26.70 -28.14
CA HIS A 464 -15.05 -25.91 -28.38
C HIS A 464 -15.67 -25.34 -27.09
N SER A 465 -15.11 -25.64 -25.90
CA SER A 465 -15.61 -25.13 -24.62
C SER A 465 -14.55 -24.33 -23.86
N ARG A 466 -15.01 -23.28 -23.19
CA ARG A 466 -14.18 -22.47 -22.27
C ARG A 466 -14.21 -22.99 -20.83
N HIS A 467 -14.86 -24.11 -20.58
CA HIS A 467 -14.92 -24.69 -19.25
C HIS A 467 -13.51 -25.04 -18.72
N PRO A 468 -13.17 -24.80 -17.44
CA PRO A 468 -11.81 -25.04 -16.89
C PRO A 468 -11.29 -26.48 -17.13
N LEU A 469 -12.17 -27.49 -17.04
CA LEU A 469 -11.79 -28.88 -17.31
C LEU A 469 -11.46 -29.12 -18.80
N SER A 470 -12.21 -28.48 -19.69
CA SER A 470 -11.96 -28.57 -21.14
C SER A 470 -10.64 -27.92 -21.50
N ARG A 471 -10.35 -26.73 -20.97
CA ARG A 471 -9.05 -26.05 -21.16
C ARG A 471 -7.89 -26.90 -20.67
N ALA A 472 -7.99 -27.45 -19.46
CA ALA A 472 -6.97 -28.33 -18.91
C ALA A 472 -6.73 -29.57 -19.74
N LEU A 473 -7.81 -30.14 -20.32
CA LEU A 473 -7.73 -31.30 -21.20
C LEU A 473 -7.07 -30.95 -22.55
N VAL A 474 -7.38 -29.76 -23.10
CA VAL A 474 -6.73 -29.23 -24.32
C VAL A 474 -5.23 -29.07 -24.10
N GLU A 475 -4.83 -28.39 -23.03
CA GLU A 475 -3.42 -28.19 -22.70
C GLU A 475 -2.67 -29.52 -22.55
N ALA A 476 -3.26 -30.47 -21.81
CA ALA A 476 -2.63 -31.76 -21.53
C ALA A 476 -2.50 -32.67 -22.76
N LEU A 477 -3.46 -32.65 -23.65
CA LEU A 477 -3.43 -33.43 -24.87
C LEU A 477 -2.58 -32.78 -25.98
N ALA A 478 -2.64 -31.45 -26.11
CA ALA A 478 -1.77 -30.68 -27.01
C ALA A 478 -0.29 -30.86 -26.67
N ALA A 479 0.07 -30.83 -25.37
CA ALA A 479 1.43 -31.06 -24.88
C ALA A 479 1.94 -32.50 -25.26
N ARG A 480 1.05 -33.46 -25.49
CA ARG A 480 1.36 -34.81 -25.98
C ARG A 480 1.43 -34.93 -27.50
N GLY A 481 1.25 -33.81 -28.22
CA GLY A 481 1.28 -33.78 -29.68
C GLY A 481 0.02 -34.35 -30.34
N VAL A 482 -1.06 -34.53 -29.59
CA VAL A 482 -2.35 -34.97 -30.12
C VAL A 482 -2.92 -33.91 -31.06
N LYS A 483 -3.48 -34.29 -32.20
CA LYS A 483 -4.18 -33.38 -33.11
C LYS A 483 -5.70 -33.51 -32.90
N PRO A 484 -6.44 -32.36 -32.91
CA PRO A 484 -7.89 -32.42 -32.72
C PRO A 484 -8.60 -33.16 -33.89
N ALA A 485 -9.59 -33.94 -33.54
CA ALA A 485 -10.48 -34.57 -34.57
C ALA A 485 -11.36 -33.50 -35.21
N ALA A 486 -11.61 -33.64 -36.51
CA ALA A 486 -12.63 -32.85 -37.20
C ALA A 486 -14.01 -33.34 -36.74
N LEU A 487 -14.77 -32.47 -36.08
CA LEU A 487 -16.09 -32.75 -35.53
C LEU A 487 -17.17 -32.02 -36.33
N GLU A 488 -18.33 -32.62 -36.42
CA GLU A 488 -19.53 -32.04 -37.04
C GLU A 488 -20.61 -31.82 -35.98
N SER A 489 -21.44 -30.80 -36.14
CA SER A 489 -22.59 -30.50 -35.28
C SER A 489 -22.21 -30.43 -33.77
N VAL A 490 -21.21 -29.64 -33.45
CA VAL A 490 -20.79 -29.47 -32.03
C VAL A 490 -21.81 -28.62 -31.29
N GLU A 491 -22.36 -29.17 -30.22
CA GLU A 491 -23.31 -28.50 -29.32
C GLU A 491 -22.79 -28.54 -27.90
N GLU A 492 -22.85 -27.39 -27.21
CA GLU A 492 -22.55 -27.28 -25.77
C GLU A 492 -23.85 -27.08 -25.00
N GLU A 493 -24.16 -28.00 -24.10
CA GLU A 493 -25.33 -27.94 -23.23
C GLU A 493 -24.86 -27.54 -21.80
N SER A 494 -25.32 -26.38 -21.35
CA SER A 494 -24.89 -25.83 -20.04
C SER A 494 -25.19 -26.80 -18.89
N GLY A 495 -24.16 -27.16 -18.13
CA GLY A 495 -24.23 -28.08 -16.99
C GLY A 495 -24.20 -29.58 -17.37
N GLN A 496 -24.30 -29.95 -18.64
CA GLN A 496 -24.21 -31.32 -19.11
C GLN A 496 -22.90 -31.64 -19.85
N GLY A 497 -22.43 -30.76 -20.74
CA GLY A 497 -21.18 -30.92 -21.47
C GLY A 497 -21.30 -30.67 -22.96
N LEU A 498 -20.43 -31.31 -23.75
CA LEU A 498 -20.31 -31.16 -25.18
C LEU A 498 -20.76 -32.45 -25.90
N ARG A 499 -21.46 -32.29 -26.99
CA ARG A 499 -21.85 -33.39 -27.91
C ARG A 499 -21.47 -33.00 -29.32
N ALA A 500 -21.14 -33.98 -30.14
CA ALA A 500 -20.83 -33.78 -31.55
C ALA A 500 -20.99 -35.11 -32.34
N MET A 501 -20.80 -35.02 -33.65
CA MET A 501 -20.66 -36.17 -34.53
C MET A 501 -19.22 -36.29 -35.02
N TRP A 502 -18.65 -37.48 -34.97
CA TRP A 502 -17.33 -37.82 -35.48
C TRP A 502 -17.42 -39.07 -36.36
N GLN A 503 -17.13 -38.95 -37.66
CA GLN A 503 -17.21 -40.04 -38.63
C GLN A 503 -18.55 -40.82 -38.57
N GLY A 504 -19.66 -40.08 -38.45
CA GLY A 504 -21.00 -40.67 -38.35
C GLY A 504 -21.35 -41.32 -37.00
N ARG A 505 -20.48 -41.20 -35.99
CA ARG A 505 -20.69 -41.70 -34.62
C ARG A 505 -20.97 -40.54 -33.67
N ALA A 506 -21.90 -40.71 -32.76
CA ALA A 506 -22.13 -39.74 -31.70
C ALA A 506 -20.98 -39.78 -30.70
N VAL A 507 -20.43 -38.60 -30.36
CA VAL A 507 -19.38 -38.43 -29.39
C VAL A 507 -19.78 -37.36 -28.37
N ALA A 508 -19.38 -37.55 -27.10
CA ALA A 508 -19.69 -36.58 -26.07
C ALA A 508 -18.60 -36.49 -24.98
N LEU A 509 -18.42 -35.29 -24.44
CA LEU A 509 -17.58 -34.99 -23.27
C LEU A 509 -18.48 -34.40 -22.18
N GLN A 510 -18.88 -35.24 -21.23
CA GLN A 510 -19.99 -34.94 -20.33
C GLN A 510 -19.60 -35.11 -18.84
N ARG A 511 -20.44 -34.54 -17.95
CA ARG A 511 -20.36 -34.83 -16.54
C ARG A 511 -20.74 -36.30 -16.30
N PRO A 512 -19.92 -37.10 -15.61
CA PRO A 512 -20.26 -38.48 -15.30
C PRO A 512 -21.39 -38.57 -14.27
N GLU A 513 -22.30 -39.56 -14.44
CA GLU A 513 -23.44 -39.76 -13.54
C GLU A 513 -22.99 -40.22 -12.11
N ALA A 514 -21.88 -40.94 -12.04
CA ALA A 514 -21.33 -41.43 -10.78
C ALA A 514 -19.80 -41.24 -10.71
N ALA A 515 -19.38 -40.10 -10.15
CA ALA A 515 -17.95 -39.90 -9.85
C ALA A 515 -17.78 -39.39 -8.46
N SER A 516 -16.80 -39.91 -7.73
CA SER A 516 -16.43 -39.48 -6.37
C SER A 516 -15.50 -38.25 -6.37
N GLY A 517 -15.45 -37.43 -7.44
CA GLY A 517 -14.57 -36.29 -7.58
C GLY A 517 -14.84 -35.45 -8.83
N ILE A 518 -13.92 -34.54 -9.13
CA ILE A 518 -13.97 -33.77 -10.39
C ILE A 518 -13.53 -34.68 -11.51
N ALA A 519 -14.42 -34.95 -12.43
CA ALA A 519 -14.15 -35.82 -13.59
C ALA A 519 -14.99 -35.40 -14.79
N THR A 520 -14.57 -35.78 -15.98
CA THR A 520 -15.37 -35.77 -17.21
C THR A 520 -15.37 -37.15 -17.84
N ALA A 521 -16.48 -37.49 -18.47
CA ALA A 521 -16.62 -38.75 -19.20
C ALA A 521 -16.58 -38.49 -20.70
N LEU A 522 -15.63 -39.10 -21.41
CA LEU A 522 -15.59 -39.14 -22.85
C LEU A 522 -16.36 -40.37 -23.32
N SER A 523 -17.37 -40.21 -24.14
CA SER A 523 -18.10 -41.29 -24.78
C SER A 523 -17.98 -41.23 -26.32
N ILE A 524 -17.77 -42.38 -26.93
CA ILE A 524 -17.78 -42.56 -28.37
C ILE A 524 -18.75 -43.71 -28.63
N ALA A 525 -19.76 -43.52 -29.48
CA ALA A 525 -20.79 -44.54 -29.76
C ALA A 525 -20.13 -45.86 -30.20
N GLY A 526 -20.54 -46.95 -29.52
CA GLY A 526 -19.98 -48.27 -29.75
C GLY A 526 -18.68 -48.61 -29.03
N GLN A 527 -18.21 -47.72 -28.13
CA GLN A 527 -17.04 -47.95 -27.28
C GLN A 527 -17.37 -47.72 -25.78
N PRO A 528 -16.62 -48.34 -24.85
CA PRO A 528 -16.73 -48.01 -23.45
C PRO A 528 -16.37 -46.53 -23.19
N ALA A 529 -17.06 -45.91 -22.25
CA ALA A 529 -16.75 -44.54 -21.89
C ALA A 529 -15.46 -44.49 -21.08
N TRP A 530 -14.63 -43.47 -21.33
CA TRP A 530 -13.45 -43.16 -20.55
C TRP A 530 -13.80 -42.15 -19.48
N LEU A 531 -13.57 -42.47 -18.21
CA LEU A 531 -13.65 -41.53 -17.10
C LEU A 531 -12.29 -40.86 -16.96
N ILE A 532 -12.26 -39.55 -17.16
CA ILE A 532 -11.05 -38.73 -17.02
C ILE A 532 -11.17 -37.95 -15.71
N PRO A 533 -10.53 -38.38 -14.62
CA PRO A 533 -10.50 -37.63 -13.36
C PRO A 533 -9.56 -36.47 -13.45
N PHE A 534 -9.87 -35.43 -12.71
CA PHE A 534 -9.05 -34.23 -12.57
C PHE A 534 -8.67 -34.03 -11.10
N ALA A 535 -7.41 -33.65 -10.87
CA ALA A 535 -6.92 -33.29 -9.56
C ALA A 535 -6.36 -31.88 -9.57
N ASP A 536 -6.71 -31.10 -8.56
CA ASP A 536 -6.08 -29.81 -8.35
C ASP A 536 -4.82 -30.03 -7.48
N ARG A 537 -3.64 -29.80 -8.06
CA ARG A 537 -2.35 -30.08 -7.43
C ARG A 537 -1.97 -29.01 -6.42
N LEU A 538 -1.38 -29.44 -5.32
CA LEU A 538 -0.75 -28.52 -4.39
C LEU A 538 0.32 -27.69 -5.07
N ARG A 539 0.51 -26.45 -4.61
CA ARG A 539 1.63 -25.63 -5.03
C ARG A 539 2.95 -26.33 -4.75
N PRO A 540 3.95 -26.25 -5.63
CA PRO A 540 5.18 -27.04 -5.50
C PRO A 540 5.93 -26.77 -4.20
N ASP A 541 5.80 -25.57 -3.65
CA ASP A 541 6.47 -25.13 -2.41
C ASP A 541 5.56 -25.16 -1.16
N ALA A 542 4.35 -25.67 -1.26
CA ALA A 542 3.35 -25.64 -0.18
C ALA A 542 3.91 -26.26 1.12
N GLU A 543 4.48 -27.45 1.05
CA GLU A 543 5.05 -28.14 2.22
C GLU A 543 6.20 -27.34 2.85
N ALA A 544 7.09 -26.76 2.03
CA ALA A 544 8.19 -25.94 2.53
C ALA A 544 7.70 -24.64 3.19
N ALA A 545 6.69 -24.00 2.62
CA ALA A 545 6.06 -22.80 3.17
C ALA A 545 5.35 -23.09 4.50
N LEU A 546 4.63 -24.20 4.60
CA LEU A 546 3.96 -24.63 5.83
C LEU A 546 4.95 -24.94 6.95
N ARG A 547 6.04 -25.65 6.67
CA ARG A 547 7.13 -25.85 7.66
C ARG A 547 7.75 -24.54 8.13
N LYS A 548 7.86 -23.54 7.28
CA LYS A 548 8.35 -22.20 7.68
C LYS A 548 7.35 -21.48 8.59
N LEU A 549 6.03 -21.58 8.30
CA LEU A 549 4.98 -21.01 9.17
C LEU A 549 5.02 -21.67 10.56
N GLU A 550 5.16 -22.98 10.64
CA GLU A 550 5.28 -23.71 11.89
C GLU A 550 6.51 -23.29 12.69
N LYS A 551 7.69 -23.14 12.05
CA LYS A 551 8.90 -22.58 12.68
C LYS A 551 8.72 -21.17 13.19
N LEU A 552 7.83 -20.40 12.58
CA LEU A 552 7.44 -19.08 13.06
C LEU A 552 6.38 -19.14 14.17
N GLY A 553 5.99 -20.33 14.65
CA GLY A 553 5.02 -20.52 15.72
C GLY A 553 3.57 -20.29 15.28
N VAL A 554 3.25 -20.45 14.00
CA VAL A 554 1.89 -20.36 13.47
C VAL A 554 1.38 -21.75 13.16
N LYS A 555 0.33 -22.19 13.86
CA LYS A 555 -0.35 -23.46 13.58
C LYS A 555 -1.31 -23.24 12.41
N ALA A 556 -1.09 -23.95 11.31
CA ALA A 556 -1.93 -23.89 10.12
C ALA A 556 -2.95 -25.04 10.11
N SER A 557 -4.12 -24.82 9.51
CA SER A 557 -5.13 -25.83 9.22
C SER A 557 -5.87 -25.51 7.92
N ILE A 558 -6.42 -26.52 7.27
CA ILE A 558 -7.20 -26.40 6.04
C ILE A 558 -8.66 -26.13 6.41
N LEU A 559 -9.29 -25.15 5.76
CA LEU A 559 -10.70 -24.85 5.93
C LEU A 559 -11.34 -24.63 4.54
N SER A 560 -11.97 -25.65 3.98
CA SER A 560 -12.41 -25.66 2.60
C SER A 560 -13.87 -26.03 2.43
N GLY A 561 -14.53 -25.42 1.43
CA GLY A 561 -15.87 -25.82 0.97
C GLY A 561 -15.91 -27.11 0.16
N ASP A 562 -14.76 -27.69 -0.17
CA ASP A 562 -14.66 -28.91 -0.96
C ASP A 562 -15.14 -30.16 -0.24
N ASN A 563 -15.33 -31.24 -1.00
CA ASN A 563 -15.75 -32.52 -0.45
C ASN A 563 -14.72 -33.14 0.51
N PRO A 564 -15.18 -33.99 1.45
CA PRO A 564 -14.30 -34.57 2.47
C PRO A 564 -13.10 -35.36 1.90
N ALA A 565 -13.26 -36.07 0.78
CA ALA A 565 -12.18 -36.86 0.18
C ALA A 565 -11.05 -35.96 -0.36
N ALA A 566 -11.39 -34.85 -1.02
CA ALA A 566 -10.40 -33.91 -1.54
C ALA A 566 -9.64 -33.17 -0.44
N VAL A 567 -10.33 -32.84 0.66
CA VAL A 567 -9.69 -32.21 1.84
C VAL A 567 -8.82 -33.19 2.59
N ALA A 568 -9.26 -34.44 2.75
CA ALA A 568 -8.46 -35.50 3.39
C ALA A 568 -7.17 -35.82 2.60
N GLU A 569 -7.22 -35.77 1.26
CA GLU A 569 -6.04 -35.90 0.41
C GLU A 569 -5.06 -34.77 0.62
N ALA A 570 -5.53 -33.50 0.58
CA ALA A 570 -4.68 -32.35 0.85
C ALA A 570 -4.10 -32.40 2.27
N ALA A 571 -4.89 -32.81 3.26
CA ALA A 571 -4.47 -32.99 4.64
C ALA A 571 -3.34 -34.03 4.78
N ARG A 572 -3.45 -35.18 4.07
CA ARG A 572 -2.39 -36.20 4.06
C ARG A 572 -1.10 -35.70 3.43
N GLN A 573 -1.20 -34.95 2.32
CA GLN A 573 -0.03 -34.42 1.62
C GLN A 573 0.67 -33.30 2.37
N THR A 574 -0.08 -32.49 3.13
CA THR A 574 0.46 -31.33 3.86
C THR A 574 0.75 -31.60 5.34
N GLY A 575 0.22 -32.70 5.90
CA GLY A 575 0.28 -32.99 7.33
C GLY A 575 -0.62 -32.10 8.20
N LEU A 576 -1.52 -31.33 7.58
CA LEU A 576 -2.43 -30.40 8.28
C LEU A 576 -3.74 -31.07 8.67
N GLU A 577 -4.36 -30.59 9.76
CA GLU A 577 -5.76 -30.86 10.05
C GLU A 577 -6.65 -30.14 9.02
N GLY A 578 -7.74 -30.78 8.55
CA GLY A 578 -8.62 -30.20 7.55
C GLY A 578 -10.10 -30.32 7.92
N GLN A 579 -10.84 -29.23 7.75
CA GLN A 579 -12.30 -29.19 7.81
C GLN A 579 -12.85 -29.03 6.39
N ALA A 580 -13.69 -30.00 5.98
CA ALA A 580 -14.33 -30.05 4.66
C ALA A 580 -15.75 -29.50 4.70
N ALA A 581 -16.33 -29.27 3.50
CA ALA A 581 -17.71 -28.83 3.30
C ALA A 581 -18.09 -27.56 4.10
N ALA A 582 -17.12 -26.68 4.38
CA ALA A 582 -17.35 -25.47 5.14
C ALA A 582 -18.01 -24.39 4.25
N SER A 583 -19.23 -23.99 4.60
CA SER A 583 -19.89 -22.85 3.99
C SER A 583 -19.17 -21.53 4.34
N PRO A 584 -19.44 -20.42 3.64
CA PRO A 584 -18.91 -19.10 4.02
C PRO A 584 -19.21 -18.70 5.48
N ALA A 585 -20.40 -19.08 5.99
CA ALA A 585 -20.81 -18.86 7.38
C ALA A 585 -19.98 -19.72 8.35
N ASP A 586 -19.72 -21.00 8.01
CA ASP A 586 -18.88 -21.88 8.82
C ASP A 586 -17.43 -21.37 8.89
N LYS A 587 -16.90 -20.83 7.79
CA LYS A 587 -15.58 -20.21 7.75
C LYS A 587 -15.49 -19.01 8.69
N GLN A 588 -16.51 -18.14 8.69
CA GLN A 588 -16.57 -17.01 9.63
C GLN A 588 -16.70 -17.49 11.08
N ALA A 589 -17.55 -18.50 11.35
CA ALA A 589 -17.74 -19.07 12.69
C ALA A 589 -16.44 -19.68 13.22
N ALA A 590 -15.67 -20.40 12.40
CA ALA A 590 -14.38 -20.96 12.76
C ALA A 590 -13.37 -19.87 13.14
N ILE A 591 -13.31 -18.78 12.37
CA ILE A 591 -12.47 -17.61 12.69
C ILE A 591 -12.89 -17.00 14.03
N ALA A 592 -14.20 -16.72 14.20
CA ALA A 592 -14.72 -16.14 15.42
C ALA A 592 -14.47 -17.00 16.65
N ALA A 593 -14.59 -18.33 16.53
CA ALA A 593 -14.32 -19.28 17.61
C ALA A 593 -12.85 -19.24 18.07
N LEU A 594 -11.90 -19.18 17.12
CA LEU A 594 -10.49 -19.04 17.45
C LEU A 594 -10.17 -17.67 18.07
N GLN A 595 -10.80 -16.60 17.56
CA GLN A 595 -10.65 -15.25 18.12
C GLN A 595 -11.21 -15.15 19.54
N ALA A 596 -12.33 -15.81 19.82
CA ALA A 596 -12.92 -15.88 21.17
C ALA A 596 -12.00 -16.63 22.17
N GLN A 597 -11.18 -17.55 21.70
CA GLN A 597 -10.12 -18.21 22.48
C GLN A 597 -8.85 -17.34 22.65
N GLY A 598 -8.85 -16.13 22.10
CA GLY A 598 -7.72 -15.20 22.20
C GLY A 598 -6.68 -15.34 21.07
N HIS A 599 -6.90 -16.24 20.11
CA HIS A 599 -5.99 -16.42 18.97
C HIS A 599 -6.08 -15.28 17.95
N LYS A 600 -4.97 -15.06 17.25
CA LYS A 600 -4.89 -14.11 16.14
C LYS A 600 -4.82 -14.89 14.82
N VAL A 601 -5.89 -14.81 14.05
CA VAL A 601 -6.13 -15.67 12.89
C VAL A 601 -5.73 -14.96 11.60
N LEU A 602 -4.90 -15.63 10.79
CA LEU A 602 -4.69 -15.33 9.37
C LEU A 602 -5.67 -16.17 8.56
N MET A 603 -6.42 -15.55 7.64
CA MET A 603 -7.15 -16.28 6.61
C MET A 603 -6.43 -16.12 5.27
N ALA A 604 -6.17 -17.23 4.59
CA ALA A 604 -5.69 -17.25 3.21
C ALA A 604 -6.75 -17.92 2.32
N GLY A 605 -7.21 -17.23 1.27
CA GLY A 605 -8.28 -17.70 0.39
C GLY A 605 -8.29 -16.97 -0.94
N ASP A 606 -8.94 -17.55 -1.96
CA ASP A 606 -9.09 -16.96 -3.30
C ASP A 606 -10.31 -16.05 -3.47
N GLY A 607 -11.24 -16.08 -2.54
CA GLY A 607 -12.22 -15.05 -2.26
C GLY A 607 -13.57 -15.08 -2.94
N LEU A 608 -13.89 -15.97 -3.85
CA LEU A 608 -15.28 -16.04 -4.36
C LEU A 608 -16.26 -16.39 -3.22
N ASN A 609 -15.90 -17.38 -2.39
CA ASN A 609 -16.67 -17.79 -1.22
C ASN A 609 -16.04 -17.35 0.10
N ASP A 610 -14.80 -16.81 0.06
CA ASP A 610 -13.99 -16.49 1.22
C ASP A 610 -14.01 -15.00 1.61
N GLY A 611 -14.56 -14.12 0.77
CA GLY A 611 -14.59 -12.67 1.02
C GLY A 611 -15.03 -12.30 2.44
N PRO A 612 -16.15 -12.85 2.95
CA PRO A 612 -16.57 -12.62 4.33
C PRO A 612 -15.58 -13.13 5.37
N ALA A 613 -14.95 -14.29 5.16
CA ALA A 613 -13.96 -14.88 6.05
C ALA A 613 -12.63 -14.09 6.05
N LEU A 614 -12.16 -13.65 4.86
CA LEU A 614 -11.01 -12.77 4.71
C LEU A 614 -11.16 -11.46 5.49
N SER A 615 -12.37 -10.87 5.42
CA SER A 615 -12.70 -9.63 6.15
C SER A 615 -12.84 -9.83 7.66
N ALA A 616 -13.27 -11.00 8.12
CA ALA A 616 -13.47 -11.32 9.54
C ALA A 616 -12.16 -11.68 10.27
N ALA A 617 -11.14 -12.11 9.55
CA ALA A 617 -9.85 -12.50 10.11
C ALA A 617 -9.06 -11.31 10.68
N ASN A 618 -8.10 -11.58 11.58
CA ASN A 618 -7.22 -10.54 12.11
C ASN A 618 -6.28 -9.98 11.03
N ALA A 619 -5.82 -10.85 10.14
CA ALA A 619 -5.14 -10.50 8.91
C ALA A 619 -5.56 -11.47 7.81
N SER A 620 -5.51 -11.03 6.56
CA SER A 620 -5.89 -11.86 5.42
C SER A 620 -4.95 -11.70 4.25
N ILE A 621 -4.79 -12.78 3.47
CA ILE A 621 -3.94 -12.80 2.29
C ILE A 621 -4.61 -13.59 1.18
N ALA A 622 -4.58 -13.05 -0.05
CA ALA A 622 -5.13 -13.70 -1.22
C ALA A 622 -4.08 -13.83 -2.33
N PRO A 623 -4.15 -14.86 -3.19
CA PRO A 623 -3.34 -14.91 -4.41
C PRO A 623 -3.77 -13.84 -5.42
N GLY A 624 -2.87 -13.43 -6.30
CA GLY A 624 -3.18 -12.48 -7.38
C GLY A 624 -4.20 -13.02 -8.39
N THR A 625 -4.33 -14.34 -8.47
CA THR A 625 -5.34 -15.05 -9.26
C THR A 625 -6.72 -15.12 -8.61
N ALA A 626 -6.84 -14.64 -7.37
CA ALA A 626 -8.11 -14.57 -6.65
C ALA A 626 -9.15 -13.70 -7.38
N SER A 627 -10.42 -13.94 -7.09
CA SER A 627 -11.51 -13.11 -7.58
C SER A 627 -11.35 -11.64 -7.14
N ASP A 628 -11.98 -10.71 -7.84
CA ASP A 628 -11.98 -9.28 -7.48
C ASP A 628 -12.47 -9.07 -6.04
N VAL A 629 -13.48 -9.82 -5.62
CA VAL A 629 -14.00 -9.79 -4.25
C VAL A 629 -12.94 -10.25 -3.25
N GLY A 630 -12.23 -11.33 -3.56
CA GLY A 630 -11.15 -11.84 -2.72
C GLY A 630 -9.97 -10.88 -2.63
N ARG A 631 -9.54 -10.38 -3.79
CA ARG A 631 -8.49 -9.36 -3.82
C ARG A 631 -8.89 -8.09 -3.06
N GLN A 632 -10.16 -7.67 -3.11
CA GLN A 632 -10.63 -6.50 -2.36
C GLN A 632 -10.77 -6.76 -0.85
N ALA A 633 -11.17 -7.95 -0.45
CA ALA A 633 -11.38 -8.31 0.96
C ALA A 633 -10.05 -8.58 1.71
N ALA A 634 -9.02 -9.08 1.02
CA ALA A 634 -7.75 -9.43 1.65
C ALA A 634 -6.92 -8.20 2.02
N ASP A 635 -6.15 -8.27 3.11
CA ASP A 635 -5.20 -7.25 3.57
C ASP A 635 -3.89 -7.25 2.75
N LEU A 636 -3.48 -8.44 2.33
CA LEU A 636 -2.30 -8.65 1.49
C LEU A 636 -2.70 -9.43 0.23
N VAL A 637 -2.00 -9.18 -0.87
CA VAL A 637 -2.13 -9.96 -2.10
C VAL A 637 -0.74 -10.41 -2.52
N PHE A 638 -0.55 -11.71 -2.76
CA PHE A 638 0.70 -12.21 -3.31
C PHE A 638 0.54 -12.54 -4.79
N LEU A 639 1.54 -12.15 -5.56
CA LEU A 639 1.63 -12.39 -7.00
C LEU A 639 2.53 -13.61 -7.23
N GLY A 640 2.27 -14.35 -8.32
CA GLY A 640 2.99 -15.59 -8.60
C GLY A 640 2.43 -16.81 -7.88
N ASP A 641 3.06 -17.96 -8.15
CA ASP A 641 2.55 -19.28 -7.77
C ASP A 641 3.14 -19.81 -6.45
N SER A 642 4.02 -19.04 -5.79
CA SER A 642 4.73 -19.47 -4.58
C SER A 642 3.95 -19.18 -3.29
N LEU A 643 3.67 -20.20 -2.50
CA LEU A 643 3.05 -20.06 -1.17
C LEU A 643 4.03 -19.51 -0.12
N ASP A 644 5.34 -19.47 -0.42
CA ASP A 644 6.36 -18.87 0.44
C ASP A 644 6.12 -17.36 0.71
N ALA A 645 5.24 -16.75 -0.06
CA ALA A 645 4.73 -15.39 0.19
C ALA A 645 4.14 -15.22 1.62
N LEU A 646 3.48 -16.26 2.18
CA LEU A 646 2.87 -16.22 3.51
C LEU A 646 3.94 -16.12 4.63
N PRO A 647 4.89 -17.05 4.76
CA PRO A 647 5.93 -16.94 5.78
C PRO A 647 6.85 -15.73 5.57
N ARG A 648 7.06 -15.28 4.33
CA ARG A 648 7.79 -14.04 4.03
C ARG A 648 7.06 -12.81 4.56
N ALA A 649 5.76 -12.69 4.28
CA ALA A 649 4.93 -11.58 4.75
C ALA A 649 4.93 -11.53 6.29
N LEU A 650 4.76 -12.66 6.96
CA LEU A 650 4.78 -12.76 8.42
C LEU A 650 6.15 -12.36 9.01
N THR A 651 7.24 -12.84 8.40
CA THR A 651 8.60 -12.50 8.83
C THR A 651 8.88 -11.01 8.69
N ALA A 652 8.51 -10.42 7.54
CA ALA A 652 8.66 -8.99 7.29
C ALA A 652 7.81 -8.17 8.27
N ALA A 653 6.57 -8.58 8.52
CA ALA A 653 5.68 -7.93 9.47
C ALA A 653 6.26 -7.92 10.90
N ARG A 654 6.73 -9.06 11.40
CA ARG A 654 7.36 -9.19 12.73
C ARG A 654 8.65 -8.36 12.85
N ARG A 655 9.48 -8.35 11.81
CA ARG A 655 10.69 -7.50 11.76
C ARG A 655 10.33 -6.02 11.76
N THR A 656 9.34 -5.63 10.98
CA THR A 656 8.86 -4.24 10.94
C THR A 656 8.41 -3.78 12.32
N MET A 657 7.61 -4.59 13.02
CA MET A 657 7.13 -4.25 14.36
C MET A 657 8.24 -4.20 15.40
N ARG A 658 9.30 -5.02 15.24
CA ARG A 658 10.49 -4.93 16.08
C ARG A 658 11.21 -3.59 15.87
N VAL A 659 11.46 -3.20 14.62
CA VAL A 659 12.09 -1.93 14.29
C VAL A 659 11.25 -0.74 14.76
N VAL A 660 9.92 -0.80 14.64
CA VAL A 660 9.02 0.21 15.19
C VAL A 660 9.20 0.35 16.71
N LYS A 661 9.23 -0.77 17.45
CA LYS A 661 9.49 -0.76 18.90
C LYS A 661 10.86 -0.20 19.24
N GLU A 662 11.91 -0.59 18.51
CA GLU A 662 13.26 -0.05 18.66
C GLU A 662 13.26 1.48 18.46
N ASN A 663 12.59 1.97 17.42
CA ASN A 663 12.46 3.39 17.14
C ASN A 663 11.75 4.15 18.28
N PHE A 664 10.69 3.56 18.85
CA PHE A 664 10.02 4.14 20.02
C PHE A 664 10.96 4.22 21.25
N VAL A 665 11.68 3.14 21.52
CA VAL A 665 12.65 3.09 22.63
C VAL A 665 13.75 4.15 22.44
N LEU A 666 14.29 4.28 21.23
CA LEU A 666 15.30 5.30 20.90
C LEU A 666 14.75 6.72 21.08
N ALA A 667 13.55 7.01 20.56
CA ALA A 667 12.94 8.33 20.65
C ALA A 667 12.57 8.73 22.10
N ILE A 668 12.03 7.80 22.88
CA ILE A 668 11.67 8.04 24.28
C ILE A 668 12.94 8.13 25.13
N GLY A 669 13.90 7.21 24.96
CA GLY A 669 15.16 7.19 25.70
C GLY A 669 15.96 8.46 25.51
N TYR A 670 16.03 8.97 24.26
CA TYR A 670 16.63 10.27 23.97
C TYR A 670 15.98 11.38 24.81
N ASN A 671 14.65 11.50 24.81
CA ASN A 671 13.96 12.55 25.54
C ASN A 671 14.15 12.42 27.08
N VAL A 672 14.11 11.21 27.62
CA VAL A 672 14.31 10.96 29.06
C VAL A 672 15.69 11.41 29.52
N LEU A 673 16.71 11.31 28.68
CA LEU A 673 18.06 11.75 29.00
C LEU A 673 18.27 13.26 28.73
N ALA A 674 17.80 13.71 27.56
CA ALA A 674 18.13 15.04 27.07
C ALA A 674 17.34 16.18 27.75
N VAL A 675 16.07 15.91 28.10
CA VAL A 675 15.21 16.96 28.72
C VAL A 675 15.71 17.36 30.12
N PRO A 676 16.03 16.46 31.07
CA PRO A 676 16.58 16.83 32.34
C PRO A 676 17.90 17.61 32.24
N LEU A 677 18.78 17.23 31.28
CA LEU A 677 20.04 17.94 31.05
C LEU A 677 19.80 19.36 30.54
N ALA A 678 18.81 19.56 29.66
CA ALA A 678 18.43 20.89 29.19
C ALA A 678 17.83 21.74 30.32
N MET A 679 16.96 21.17 31.15
CA MET A 679 16.39 21.84 32.32
C MET A 679 17.44 22.20 33.34
N ALA A 680 18.48 21.38 33.51
CA ALA A 680 19.61 21.65 34.40
C ALA A 680 20.63 22.70 33.84
N GLY A 681 20.39 23.19 32.60
CA GLY A 681 21.24 24.24 32.02
C GLY A 681 22.51 23.74 31.31
N PHE A 682 22.69 22.40 31.16
CA PHE A 682 23.86 21.82 30.49
C PHE A 682 23.77 21.83 28.94
N VAL A 683 22.62 22.20 28.38
CA VAL A 683 22.34 22.13 26.93
C VAL A 683 22.08 23.54 26.40
N THR A 684 22.87 23.95 25.42
CA THR A 684 22.59 25.17 24.64
C THR A 684 21.54 24.92 23.57
N PRO A 685 20.84 25.93 23.02
CA PRO A 685 19.91 25.80 21.92
C PRO A 685 20.52 25.13 20.69
N LEU A 686 21.80 25.37 20.41
CA LEU A 686 22.51 24.71 19.30
C LEU A 686 22.71 23.23 19.56
N ILE A 687 23.19 22.81 20.72
CA ILE A 687 23.35 21.41 21.10
C ILE A 687 21.99 20.70 21.05
N ALA A 688 20.92 21.36 21.52
CA ALA A 688 19.57 20.85 21.45
C ALA A 688 19.12 20.54 20.00
N ALA A 689 19.39 21.47 19.08
CA ALA A 689 19.04 21.31 17.66
C ALA A 689 19.79 20.16 16.99
N VAL A 690 21.09 20.06 17.21
CA VAL A 690 21.95 18.98 16.68
C VAL A 690 21.50 17.62 17.23
N ALA A 691 21.30 17.52 18.53
CA ALA A 691 20.89 16.28 19.19
C ALA A 691 19.52 15.80 18.70
N MET A 692 18.54 16.72 18.56
CA MET A 692 17.21 16.42 18.03
C MET A 692 17.27 15.91 16.58
N SER A 693 18.05 16.57 15.72
CA SER A 693 18.20 16.17 14.31
C SER A 693 18.88 14.79 14.18
N THR A 694 19.92 14.55 15.00
CA THR A 694 20.62 13.27 15.06
C THR A 694 19.68 12.15 15.51
N SER A 695 18.82 12.37 16.50
CA SER A 695 17.82 11.39 16.94
C SER A 695 16.88 10.98 15.81
N SER A 696 16.40 11.93 15.01
CA SER A 696 15.53 11.64 13.86
C SER A 696 16.26 10.86 12.76
N LEU A 697 17.53 11.20 12.48
CA LEU A 697 18.36 10.47 11.51
C LEU A 697 18.62 9.03 11.96
N ILE A 698 18.85 8.78 13.24
CA ILE A 698 19.04 7.43 13.80
C ILE A 698 17.78 6.59 13.58
N VAL A 699 16.59 7.12 13.82
CA VAL A 699 15.30 6.42 13.60
C VAL A 699 15.11 6.08 12.11
N ILE A 700 15.43 7.01 11.21
CA ILE A 700 15.37 6.75 9.76
C ILE A 700 16.37 5.66 9.38
N ALA A 701 17.62 5.77 9.82
CA ALA A 701 18.67 4.80 9.52
C ALA A 701 18.32 3.40 10.04
N ASN A 702 17.75 3.29 11.26
CA ASN A 702 17.28 2.03 11.81
C ASN A 702 16.16 1.43 10.95
N SER A 703 15.23 2.25 10.46
CA SER A 703 14.13 1.79 9.58
C SER A 703 14.64 1.29 8.22
N LEU A 704 15.72 1.89 7.67
CA LEU A 704 16.31 1.45 6.40
C LEU A 704 16.94 0.05 6.47
N ARG A 705 17.22 -0.48 7.66
CA ARG A 705 17.68 -1.88 7.84
C ARG A 705 16.66 -2.89 7.32
N LEU A 706 15.37 -2.51 7.25
CA LEU A 706 14.31 -3.37 6.70
C LEU A 706 14.51 -3.66 5.20
N VAL A 707 15.14 -2.76 4.44
CA VAL A 707 15.48 -3.01 3.02
C VAL A 707 16.42 -4.20 2.88
N ARG A 708 17.44 -4.31 3.74
CA ARG A 708 18.42 -5.40 3.71
C ARG A 708 17.89 -6.69 4.31
N ALA A 709 17.02 -6.60 5.28
CA ALA A 709 16.48 -7.75 6.00
C ALA A 709 15.36 -8.48 5.23
N SER A 710 14.83 -7.87 4.18
CA SER A 710 13.92 -8.50 3.23
C SER A 710 14.69 -9.11 2.04
N ALA A 711 16.00 -8.98 1.98
CA ALA A 711 16.90 -9.69 1.05
C ALA A 711 17.28 -11.14 1.54
#